data_86fe25c5b12a191a73ca184d398faf25
#
_entry.id   86fe25c5b12a191a73ca184d398faf25
#
_cell.length_a   1.000
_cell.length_b   1.000
_cell.length_c   1.000
_cell.angle_alpha   90.00
_cell.angle_beta   90.00
_cell.angle_gamma   90.00
#
_symmetry.space_group_name_H-M   'P 1'
#
loop_
_entity.id
_entity.type
_entity.pdbx_description
1 polymer ?
#
loop_
_entity_poly.entity_id
_entity_poly.type
_entity_poly.pdbx_seq_one_letter_code
_entity_poly.pdbx_strand_id
1 'polypeptide(L)'
;MNRHELRFRQIHLDFHTSPAIPGIGREFDKKLWQERLQMAHVDSITCFSCCHHGYSYHPTRVGEIHPGLNFNLLRAQMDACHEIGVKVPIYITAGLSNRIAELEPGWRELSFEGRLAGWASSPLRPGFKTLCFNSPYMDYLCKLIEEAAHLFPDADGMFFDIIQQNECCCPCCMRDMQKQGFDPENAADRRAFSDQVLENYMKRSVAAARSVKSDMPVLHNGGHYLGPGYRHLSKYFSHLELESLPTGGWGYDHYPLMAAFCRTQELDYLGMTGKFHTTWGEFGGFKTANALRYECCAMLSQGSKCSVGDQLHPAGMLDESTCRLIGEAYADVEKKEPWCSRVSGCAQVAILSNVGANGYKQENEVAEIGVSRILLEAHIPFDRVDLWAEFEKYKVLILADDLRPGRDLQAKLERFTAQGGKLILSGTSLLKKDSDEPAFDLALEISGLDMEIPNYLEAAPEFAPENITTPFVMYRPSLKIKVKEGKSLGSILDPYFTRSYKHFCSHQHTPNRKESTGFDGGVLTEKFLYFAHPVFTLYALYGTVILKNFAVNAIKAFLKEDLQIITDLPSQGRVSLMEQKEEKRYIFHALYATPTLRGMASAPFKDNMRGTAPVEVIEELTPLYNQHFDIKVEKPVTRAVLVPENVEIPFVYEKGRVKFTLEKLHCHQMVELDY
;
A
#
# COMPACT_ATOMS: atom_id res chain seq x y z
N MET A 1 6.55 8.54 -24.29
CA MET A 1 5.06 8.50 -24.25
C MET A 1 4.59 9.63 -23.37
N ASN A 2 3.55 10.38 -23.77
CA ASN A 2 2.96 11.33 -22.83
C ASN A 2 2.41 10.56 -21.63
N ARG A 3 2.87 10.91 -20.44
CA ARG A 3 2.39 10.31 -19.18
C ARG A 3 0.89 10.61 -19.06
N HIS A 4 0.07 9.59 -18.78
CA HIS A 4 -1.34 9.82 -18.49
C HIS A 4 -1.45 10.56 -17.15
N GLU A 5 -2.10 11.72 -17.14
CA GLU A 5 -2.31 12.53 -15.94
C GLU A 5 -3.71 12.30 -15.39
N LEU A 6 -3.78 11.85 -14.15
CA LEU A 6 -5.03 11.60 -13.42
C LEU A 6 -5.70 12.91 -12.97
N ARG A 7 -6.99 12.86 -12.77
CA ARG A 7 -7.74 13.87 -12.03
C ARG A 7 -7.52 13.71 -10.52
N PHE A 8 -7.74 14.78 -9.76
CA PHE A 8 -7.45 14.77 -8.32
C PHE A 8 -8.55 14.18 -7.45
N ARG A 9 -9.81 14.23 -7.87
CA ARG A 9 -10.98 13.96 -7.04
C ARG A 9 -11.90 12.94 -7.70
N GLN A 10 -11.50 11.67 -7.65
CA GLN A 10 -12.23 10.57 -8.25
C GLN A 10 -13.22 9.93 -7.26
N ILE A 11 -14.38 9.50 -7.75
CA ILE A 11 -15.21 8.48 -7.09
C ILE A 11 -15.04 7.16 -7.85
N HIS A 12 -14.70 6.09 -7.12
CA HIS A 12 -14.87 4.74 -7.63
C HIS A 12 -16.27 4.25 -7.26
N LEU A 13 -17.18 4.27 -8.23
CA LEU A 13 -18.60 3.98 -8.01
C LEU A 13 -18.87 2.51 -8.29
N ASP A 14 -18.90 1.69 -7.25
CA ASP A 14 -19.15 0.25 -7.34
C ASP A 14 -20.62 -0.06 -7.65
N PHE A 15 -20.90 -1.02 -8.57
CA PHE A 15 -22.25 -1.32 -9.02
C PHE A 15 -22.44 -2.80 -9.41
N HIS A 16 -22.39 -3.69 -8.42
CA HIS A 16 -22.59 -5.12 -8.60
C HIS A 16 -24.02 -5.53 -8.25
N THR A 17 -24.93 -5.49 -9.22
CA THR A 17 -26.35 -5.76 -8.99
C THR A 17 -26.73 -7.20 -9.33
N SER A 18 -27.45 -7.84 -8.41
CA SER A 18 -27.99 -9.18 -8.63
C SER A 18 -29.10 -9.15 -9.68
N PRO A 19 -29.20 -10.17 -10.57
CA PRO A 19 -30.30 -10.27 -11.55
C PRO A 19 -31.68 -10.41 -10.89
N ALA A 20 -31.74 -10.69 -9.59
CA ALA A 20 -32.98 -10.73 -8.82
C ALA A 20 -33.52 -9.34 -8.43
N ILE A 21 -32.75 -8.26 -8.64
CA ILE A 21 -33.17 -6.89 -8.33
C ILE A 21 -33.84 -6.26 -9.56
N PRO A 22 -35.13 -5.91 -9.48
CA PRO A 22 -35.83 -5.26 -10.58
C PRO A 22 -35.59 -3.74 -10.62
N GLY A 23 -35.79 -3.13 -11.77
CA GLY A 23 -35.82 -1.67 -11.92
C GLY A 23 -34.46 -1.01 -11.71
N ILE A 24 -33.41 -1.63 -12.26
CA ILE A 24 -32.06 -1.07 -12.23
C ILE A 24 -32.04 0.29 -12.93
N GLY A 25 -31.48 1.29 -12.26
CA GLY A 25 -31.36 2.65 -12.79
C GLY A 25 -32.69 3.44 -12.88
N ARG A 26 -33.80 2.93 -12.34
CA ARG A 26 -35.14 3.55 -12.49
C ARG A 26 -35.26 4.97 -11.91
N GLU A 27 -34.38 5.33 -10.98
CA GLU A 27 -34.35 6.65 -10.33
C GLU A 27 -33.25 7.56 -10.92
N PHE A 28 -32.55 7.10 -11.98
CA PHE A 28 -31.56 7.94 -12.62
C PHE A 28 -32.21 9.21 -13.19
N ASP A 29 -31.79 10.35 -12.67
CA ASP A 29 -32.14 11.68 -13.16
C ASP A 29 -30.85 12.45 -13.46
N LYS A 30 -30.67 12.85 -14.70
CA LYS A 30 -29.45 13.49 -15.21
C LYS A 30 -29.10 14.76 -14.42
N LYS A 31 -30.11 15.62 -14.16
CA LYS A 31 -29.87 16.90 -13.49
C LYS A 31 -29.45 16.69 -12.04
N LEU A 32 -30.19 15.83 -11.33
CA LEU A 32 -29.87 15.49 -9.95
C LEU A 32 -28.50 14.78 -9.82
N TRP A 33 -28.15 13.93 -10.81
CA TRP A 33 -26.84 13.31 -10.89
C TRP A 33 -25.71 14.37 -10.98
N GLN A 34 -25.86 15.35 -11.89
CA GLN A 34 -24.92 16.46 -12.04
C GLN A 34 -24.82 17.31 -10.76
N GLU A 35 -25.94 17.66 -10.15
CA GLU A 35 -25.99 18.41 -8.89
C GLU A 35 -25.24 17.66 -7.75
N ARG A 36 -25.39 16.32 -7.68
CA ARG A 36 -24.70 15.49 -6.68
C ARG A 36 -23.19 15.44 -6.90
N LEU A 37 -22.73 15.30 -8.15
CA LEU A 37 -21.30 15.32 -8.48
C LEU A 37 -20.67 16.70 -8.19
N GLN A 38 -21.38 17.79 -8.50
CA GLN A 38 -20.92 19.14 -8.15
C GLN A 38 -20.86 19.37 -6.63
N MET A 39 -21.88 18.90 -5.89
CA MET A 39 -21.91 18.92 -4.42
C MET A 39 -20.70 18.17 -3.83
N ALA A 40 -20.31 17.07 -4.43
CA ALA A 40 -19.18 16.25 -4.01
C ALA A 40 -17.82 16.75 -4.54
N HIS A 41 -17.75 17.84 -5.30
CA HIS A 41 -16.54 18.39 -5.94
C HIS A 41 -15.80 17.36 -6.82
N VAL A 42 -16.52 16.44 -7.47
CA VAL A 42 -15.95 15.34 -8.25
C VAL A 42 -15.50 15.81 -9.63
N ASP A 43 -14.33 15.36 -10.08
CA ASP A 43 -13.79 15.63 -11.42
C ASP A 43 -13.53 14.34 -12.24
N SER A 44 -13.71 13.16 -11.64
CA SER A 44 -13.70 11.85 -12.31
C SER A 44 -14.58 10.85 -11.56
N ILE A 45 -15.31 9.97 -12.27
CA ILE A 45 -16.13 8.93 -11.66
C ILE A 45 -16.10 7.66 -12.51
N THR A 46 -15.84 6.50 -11.90
CA THR A 46 -15.88 5.21 -12.58
C THR A 46 -17.32 4.72 -12.71
N CYS A 47 -17.78 4.41 -13.95
CA CYS A 47 -19.12 3.87 -14.22
C CYS A 47 -19.02 2.48 -14.87
N PHE A 48 -20.00 1.62 -14.61
CA PHE A 48 -19.93 0.20 -14.96
C PHE A 48 -20.47 -0.12 -16.37
N SER A 49 -19.62 -0.80 -17.15
CA SER A 49 -20.07 -1.53 -18.34
C SER A 49 -20.57 -2.92 -17.96
N CYS A 50 -19.80 -3.71 -17.22
CA CYS A 50 -20.14 -5.07 -16.81
C CYS A 50 -19.68 -5.36 -15.37
N CYS A 51 -20.55 -5.96 -14.57
CA CYS A 51 -20.30 -6.25 -13.14
C CYS A 51 -19.92 -7.72 -12.88
N HIS A 52 -19.56 -8.06 -11.64
CA HIS A 52 -19.20 -9.42 -11.21
C HIS A 52 -20.31 -10.46 -11.33
N HIS A 53 -21.59 -10.04 -11.41
CA HIS A 53 -22.65 -10.96 -11.76
C HIS A 53 -22.62 -11.38 -13.24
N GLY A 54 -21.86 -10.65 -14.09
CA GLY A 54 -21.68 -10.95 -15.50
C GLY A 54 -22.73 -10.31 -16.42
N TYR A 55 -23.41 -9.27 -15.95
CA TYR A 55 -24.41 -8.52 -16.73
C TYR A 55 -23.90 -7.12 -17.07
N SER A 56 -24.29 -6.63 -18.28
CA SER A 56 -23.96 -5.31 -18.79
C SER A 56 -25.04 -4.29 -18.46
N TYR A 57 -24.63 -3.04 -18.27
CA TYR A 57 -25.53 -1.89 -18.01
C TYR A 57 -25.74 -1.02 -19.25
N HIS A 58 -25.56 -1.62 -20.40
CA HIS A 58 -25.80 -1.05 -21.73
C HIS A 58 -26.21 -2.15 -22.73
N PRO A 59 -26.79 -1.83 -23.89
CA PRO A 59 -27.02 -2.79 -24.94
C PRO A 59 -25.72 -3.47 -25.38
N THR A 60 -25.71 -4.80 -25.45
CA THR A 60 -24.56 -5.62 -25.80
C THR A 60 -24.95 -6.75 -26.75
N ARG A 61 -24.03 -7.17 -27.63
CA ARG A 61 -24.14 -8.34 -28.51
C ARG A 61 -23.26 -9.49 -28.07
N VAL A 62 -22.27 -9.20 -27.20
CA VAL A 62 -21.30 -10.17 -26.69
C VAL A 62 -21.74 -10.74 -25.34
N GLY A 63 -22.15 -9.87 -24.41
CA GLY A 63 -22.62 -10.23 -23.09
C GLY A 63 -24.14 -10.35 -23.00
N GLU A 64 -24.66 -10.25 -21.79
CA GLU A 64 -26.11 -10.18 -21.52
C GLU A 64 -26.42 -8.88 -20.77
N ILE A 65 -27.50 -8.19 -21.17
CA ILE A 65 -28.00 -7.01 -20.46
C ILE A 65 -28.58 -7.44 -19.12
N HIS A 66 -28.40 -6.64 -18.07
CA HIS A 66 -29.02 -6.91 -16.79
C HIS A 66 -30.54 -7.00 -16.92
N PRO A 67 -31.18 -8.10 -16.45
CA PRO A 67 -32.63 -8.34 -16.72
C PRO A 67 -33.55 -7.28 -16.11
N GLY A 68 -33.11 -6.55 -15.09
CA GLY A 68 -33.84 -5.44 -14.47
C GLY A 68 -33.62 -4.08 -15.15
N LEU A 69 -32.80 -3.98 -16.19
CA LEU A 69 -32.45 -2.74 -16.89
C LEU A 69 -33.19 -2.62 -18.21
N ASN A 70 -33.76 -1.45 -18.53
CA ASN A 70 -34.55 -1.22 -19.74
C ASN A 70 -34.04 -0.06 -20.63
N PHE A 71 -32.87 0.52 -20.31
CA PHE A 71 -32.26 1.60 -21.08
C PHE A 71 -30.70 1.51 -20.99
N ASN A 72 -30.00 2.36 -21.73
CA ASN A 72 -28.53 2.43 -21.66
C ASN A 72 -28.09 3.32 -20.50
N LEU A 73 -27.93 2.72 -19.30
CA LEU A 73 -27.56 3.44 -18.08
C LEU A 73 -26.15 4.01 -18.18
N LEU A 74 -25.18 3.23 -18.69
CA LEU A 74 -23.79 3.70 -18.81
C LEU A 74 -23.69 4.94 -19.72
N ARG A 75 -24.38 4.94 -20.88
CA ARG A 75 -24.39 6.11 -21.77
C ARG A 75 -25.01 7.33 -21.08
N ALA A 76 -26.13 7.13 -20.37
CA ALA A 76 -26.80 8.22 -19.66
C ALA A 76 -25.91 8.83 -18.55
N GLN A 77 -25.16 7.99 -17.81
CA GLN A 77 -24.19 8.45 -16.80
C GLN A 77 -23.04 9.20 -17.47
N MET A 78 -22.46 8.67 -18.55
CA MET A 78 -21.36 9.33 -19.28
C MET A 78 -21.77 10.69 -19.83
N ASP A 79 -22.93 10.79 -20.49
CA ASP A 79 -23.43 12.05 -21.02
C ASP A 79 -23.64 13.08 -19.92
N ALA A 80 -24.21 12.66 -18.78
CA ALA A 80 -24.42 13.54 -17.63
C ALA A 80 -23.09 14.07 -17.06
N CYS A 81 -22.08 13.22 -16.99
CA CYS A 81 -20.75 13.58 -16.46
C CYS A 81 -19.99 14.48 -17.43
N HIS A 82 -19.89 14.13 -18.70
CA HIS A 82 -19.14 14.87 -19.71
C HIS A 82 -19.65 16.29 -19.89
N GLU A 83 -20.99 16.50 -19.82
CA GLU A 83 -21.57 17.85 -19.92
C GLU A 83 -21.11 18.82 -18.84
N ILE A 84 -20.68 18.32 -17.68
CA ILE A 84 -20.15 19.13 -16.56
C ILE A 84 -18.63 18.98 -16.41
N GLY A 85 -17.94 18.35 -17.38
CA GLY A 85 -16.48 18.19 -17.40
C GLY A 85 -15.92 17.11 -16.47
N VAL A 86 -16.77 16.24 -15.94
CA VAL A 86 -16.36 15.07 -15.13
C VAL A 86 -15.98 13.93 -16.04
N LYS A 87 -14.79 13.34 -15.85
CA LYS A 87 -14.30 12.20 -16.61
C LYS A 87 -14.93 10.89 -16.18
N VAL A 88 -15.09 9.96 -17.13
CA VAL A 88 -15.71 8.65 -16.89
C VAL A 88 -14.83 7.51 -17.41
N PRO A 89 -13.94 6.94 -16.59
CA PRO A 89 -13.39 5.61 -16.84
C PRO A 89 -14.50 4.55 -16.77
N ILE A 90 -14.46 3.57 -17.67
CA ILE A 90 -15.44 2.48 -17.72
C ILE A 90 -14.91 1.28 -16.96
N TYR A 91 -15.71 0.77 -16.02
CA TYR A 91 -15.39 -0.45 -15.27
C TYR A 91 -15.86 -1.70 -16.04
N ILE A 92 -15.00 -2.70 -16.09
CA ILE A 92 -15.29 -4.04 -16.61
C ILE A 92 -14.72 -5.07 -15.65
N THR A 93 -15.57 -5.98 -15.15
CA THR A 93 -15.09 -7.14 -14.41
C THR A 93 -14.20 -8.01 -15.30
N ALA A 94 -13.03 -8.39 -14.83
CA ALA A 94 -12.09 -9.21 -15.59
C ALA A 94 -12.11 -10.69 -15.14
N GLY A 95 -11.78 -10.96 -13.89
CA GLY A 95 -11.60 -12.33 -13.39
C GLY A 95 -12.86 -12.98 -12.82
N LEU A 96 -13.96 -12.23 -12.68
CA LEU A 96 -15.18 -12.73 -12.05
C LEU A 96 -16.38 -12.64 -13.00
N SER A 97 -17.20 -13.69 -13.04
CA SER A 97 -18.52 -13.65 -13.68
C SER A 97 -19.35 -14.83 -13.21
N ASN A 98 -20.39 -14.56 -12.42
CA ASN A 98 -21.31 -15.63 -12.02
C ASN A 98 -22.07 -16.19 -13.22
N ARG A 99 -22.52 -15.32 -14.12
CA ARG A 99 -23.29 -15.74 -15.30
C ARG A 99 -22.48 -16.64 -16.24
N ILE A 100 -21.25 -16.25 -16.58
CA ILE A 100 -20.39 -17.06 -17.46
C ILE A 100 -19.97 -18.36 -16.77
N ALA A 101 -19.70 -18.32 -15.47
CA ALA A 101 -19.39 -19.53 -14.70
C ALA A 101 -20.55 -20.54 -14.62
N GLU A 102 -21.80 -20.09 -14.83
CA GLU A 102 -22.99 -20.95 -14.93
C GLU A 102 -23.16 -21.51 -16.34
N LEU A 103 -22.97 -20.68 -17.35
CA LEU A 103 -23.07 -21.10 -18.76
C LEU A 103 -21.92 -22.03 -19.18
N GLU A 104 -20.72 -21.73 -18.71
CA GLU A 104 -19.48 -22.40 -19.09
C GLU A 104 -18.68 -22.85 -17.84
N PRO A 105 -19.16 -23.85 -17.09
CA PRO A 105 -18.51 -24.27 -15.85
C PRO A 105 -17.04 -24.71 -16.03
N GLY A 106 -16.67 -25.19 -17.21
CA GLY A 106 -15.32 -25.60 -17.58
C GLY A 106 -14.32 -24.45 -17.73
N TRP A 107 -14.78 -23.19 -17.73
CA TRP A 107 -13.92 -22.02 -17.80
C TRP A 107 -13.49 -21.48 -16.43
N ARG A 108 -14.00 -22.08 -15.36
CA ARG A 108 -13.65 -21.69 -13.98
C ARG A 108 -12.24 -22.12 -13.62
N GLU A 109 -11.60 -21.35 -12.75
CA GLU A 109 -10.36 -21.79 -12.11
C GLU A 109 -10.60 -23.01 -11.22
N LEU A 110 -9.67 -23.95 -11.26
CA LEU A 110 -9.65 -25.15 -10.45
C LEU A 110 -8.30 -25.22 -9.70
N SER A 111 -8.35 -25.30 -8.37
CA SER A 111 -7.12 -25.48 -7.58
C SER A 111 -6.53 -26.88 -7.78
N PHE A 112 -5.28 -27.09 -7.32
CA PHE A 112 -4.64 -28.40 -7.42
C PHE A 112 -5.34 -29.47 -6.56
N GLU A 113 -6.10 -29.07 -5.53
CA GLU A 113 -6.94 -29.99 -4.74
C GLU A 113 -8.29 -30.31 -5.42
N GLY A 114 -8.52 -29.80 -6.62
CA GLY A 114 -9.78 -30.02 -7.35
C GLY A 114 -10.96 -29.16 -6.91
N ARG A 115 -10.71 -28.06 -6.21
CA ARG A 115 -11.74 -27.11 -5.78
C ARG A 115 -11.91 -26.00 -6.79
N LEU A 116 -13.17 -25.70 -7.13
CA LEU A 116 -13.50 -24.55 -7.96
C LEU A 116 -13.21 -23.25 -7.18
N ALA A 117 -12.40 -22.37 -7.76
CA ALA A 117 -12.05 -21.09 -7.15
C ALA A 117 -13.23 -20.10 -7.14
N GLY A 118 -13.22 -19.20 -6.17
CA GLY A 118 -14.22 -18.15 -5.98
C GLY A 118 -14.13 -17.55 -4.59
N TRP A 119 -14.97 -16.55 -4.33
CA TRP A 119 -14.98 -15.85 -3.03
C TRP A 119 -15.75 -16.59 -1.95
N ALA A 120 -16.50 -17.61 -2.29
CA ALA A 120 -17.20 -18.45 -1.32
C ALA A 120 -16.40 -19.72 -1.00
N SER A 121 -16.40 -20.11 0.27
CA SER A 121 -15.77 -21.35 0.78
C SER A 121 -16.54 -22.62 0.38
N SER A 122 -17.78 -22.49 -0.09
CA SER A 122 -18.68 -23.58 -0.46
C SER A 122 -19.61 -23.12 -1.58
N PRO A 123 -20.05 -24.01 -2.50
CA PRO A 123 -21.05 -23.68 -3.52
C PRO A 123 -22.41 -23.27 -2.94
N LEU A 124 -22.69 -23.56 -1.68
CA LEU A 124 -23.93 -23.18 -0.98
C LEU A 124 -23.82 -21.81 -0.28
N ARG A 125 -22.67 -21.15 -0.36
CA ARG A 125 -22.44 -19.82 0.21
C ARG A 125 -22.43 -18.76 -0.86
N PRO A 126 -22.88 -17.52 -0.55
CA PRO A 126 -22.84 -16.42 -1.52
C PRO A 126 -21.37 -16.02 -1.80
N GLY A 127 -21.06 -15.81 -3.06
CA GLY A 127 -19.74 -15.35 -3.50
C GLY A 127 -19.57 -15.39 -5.00
N PHE A 128 -18.71 -14.51 -5.51
CA PHE A 128 -18.39 -14.44 -6.93
C PHE A 128 -17.47 -15.59 -7.35
N LYS A 129 -17.64 -16.03 -8.59
CA LYS A 129 -16.96 -17.20 -9.19
C LYS A 129 -15.81 -16.73 -10.06
N THR A 130 -14.62 -17.30 -9.87
CA THR A 130 -13.41 -16.95 -10.62
C THR A 130 -13.32 -17.71 -11.92
N LEU A 131 -12.98 -17.01 -13.00
CA LEU A 131 -12.76 -17.53 -14.34
C LEU A 131 -11.26 -17.62 -14.64
N CYS A 132 -10.85 -18.64 -15.39
CA CYS A 132 -9.46 -18.87 -15.77
C CYS A 132 -9.11 -18.12 -17.05
N PHE A 133 -8.11 -17.24 -17.01
CA PHE A 133 -7.64 -16.49 -18.17
C PHE A 133 -6.95 -17.36 -19.23
N ASN A 134 -6.58 -18.62 -18.91
CA ASN A 134 -6.06 -19.58 -19.92
C ASN A 134 -7.15 -20.46 -20.55
N SER A 135 -8.43 -20.19 -20.23
CA SER A 135 -9.58 -20.87 -20.86
C SER A 135 -10.13 -20.02 -22.01
N PRO A 136 -11.12 -20.53 -22.78
CA PRO A 136 -11.81 -19.74 -23.82
C PRO A 136 -12.50 -18.49 -23.28
N TYR A 137 -12.66 -18.37 -21.96
CA TYR A 137 -13.11 -17.14 -21.29
C TYR A 137 -12.31 -15.90 -21.72
N MET A 138 -11.00 -16.05 -21.93
CA MET A 138 -10.16 -14.93 -22.35
C MET A 138 -10.58 -14.35 -23.71
N ASP A 139 -11.01 -15.20 -24.66
CA ASP A 139 -11.53 -14.74 -25.96
C ASP A 139 -12.87 -14.01 -25.82
N TYR A 140 -13.75 -14.51 -24.94
CA TYR A 140 -15.00 -13.85 -24.60
C TYR A 140 -14.74 -12.47 -23.96
N LEU A 141 -13.84 -12.39 -22.98
CA LEU A 141 -13.49 -11.15 -22.29
C LEU A 141 -12.91 -10.11 -23.26
N CYS A 142 -12.01 -10.51 -24.16
CA CYS A 142 -11.47 -9.60 -25.19
C CYS A 142 -12.58 -9.03 -26.08
N LYS A 143 -13.54 -9.86 -26.53
CA LYS A 143 -14.67 -9.38 -27.32
C LYS A 143 -15.57 -8.42 -26.56
N LEU A 144 -15.78 -8.66 -25.25
CA LEU A 144 -16.56 -7.76 -24.39
C LEU A 144 -15.88 -6.40 -24.26
N ILE A 145 -14.54 -6.40 -24.08
CA ILE A 145 -13.73 -5.18 -24.01
C ILE A 145 -13.74 -4.43 -25.33
N GLU A 146 -13.55 -5.12 -26.46
CA GLU A 146 -13.60 -4.54 -27.81
C GLU A 146 -14.97 -3.93 -28.09
N GLU A 147 -16.07 -4.61 -27.73
CA GLU A 147 -17.43 -4.07 -27.89
C GLU A 147 -17.61 -2.79 -27.06
N ALA A 148 -17.16 -2.76 -25.80
CA ALA A 148 -17.22 -1.57 -24.96
C ALA A 148 -16.40 -0.41 -25.55
N ALA A 149 -15.20 -0.68 -26.10
CA ALA A 149 -14.39 0.32 -26.78
C ALA A 149 -15.08 0.94 -28.00
N HIS A 150 -15.83 0.12 -28.78
CA HIS A 150 -16.57 0.57 -29.94
C HIS A 150 -17.85 1.33 -29.58
N LEU A 151 -18.55 0.92 -28.52
CA LEU A 151 -19.80 1.57 -28.09
C LEU A 151 -19.54 2.90 -27.35
N PHE A 152 -18.39 3.02 -26.71
CA PHE A 152 -18.01 4.17 -25.88
C PHE A 152 -16.61 4.70 -26.25
N PRO A 153 -16.41 5.19 -27.52
CA PRO A 153 -15.10 5.67 -27.96
C PRO A 153 -14.64 6.96 -27.24
N ASP A 154 -15.58 7.63 -26.60
CA ASP A 154 -15.40 8.82 -25.77
C ASP A 154 -15.10 8.52 -24.28
N ALA A 155 -14.95 7.26 -23.90
CA ALA A 155 -14.52 6.88 -22.56
C ALA A 155 -13.15 7.48 -22.22
N ASP A 156 -12.99 7.89 -20.94
CA ASP A 156 -11.75 8.50 -20.44
C ASP A 156 -10.73 7.47 -19.95
N GLY A 157 -11.09 6.20 -19.89
CA GLY A 157 -10.25 5.07 -19.54
C GLY A 157 -11.03 3.77 -19.40
N MET A 158 -10.32 2.67 -19.16
CA MET A 158 -10.90 1.37 -18.84
C MET A 158 -10.27 0.82 -17.56
N PHE A 159 -11.12 0.45 -16.61
CA PHE A 159 -10.78 -0.14 -15.34
C PHE A 159 -11.14 -1.62 -15.35
N PHE A 160 -10.14 -2.51 -15.36
CA PHE A 160 -10.32 -3.96 -15.32
C PHE A 160 -10.14 -4.48 -13.91
N ASP A 161 -11.19 -5.08 -13.35
CA ASP A 161 -11.21 -5.48 -11.96
C ASP A 161 -11.10 -6.99 -11.76
N ILE A 162 -10.45 -7.35 -10.62
CA ILE A 162 -10.16 -8.71 -10.19
C ILE A 162 -9.35 -9.48 -11.24
N ILE A 163 -8.12 -9.04 -11.41
CA ILE A 163 -7.18 -9.60 -12.40
C ILE A 163 -6.38 -10.81 -11.86
N GLN A 164 -6.83 -11.46 -10.82
CA GLN A 164 -6.13 -12.60 -10.23
C GLN A 164 -6.14 -13.81 -11.16
N GLN A 165 -4.99 -14.46 -11.29
CA GLN A 165 -4.83 -15.80 -11.85
C GLN A 165 -4.14 -16.64 -10.79
N ASN A 166 -4.87 -17.60 -10.22
CA ASN A 166 -4.30 -18.52 -9.23
C ASN A 166 -3.49 -19.64 -9.90
N GLU A 167 -2.84 -20.50 -9.10
CA GLU A 167 -2.18 -21.72 -9.59
C GLU A 167 -3.23 -22.71 -10.14
N CYS A 168 -3.83 -22.38 -11.28
CA CYS A 168 -4.99 -23.06 -11.83
C CYS A 168 -4.61 -24.40 -12.49
N CYS A 169 -5.30 -25.47 -12.11
CA CYS A 169 -5.21 -26.81 -12.66
C CYS A 169 -6.44 -27.22 -13.49
N CYS A 170 -7.17 -26.28 -14.09
CA CYS A 170 -8.22 -26.61 -15.02
C CYS A 170 -7.68 -27.35 -16.26
N PRO A 171 -8.51 -28.07 -17.03
CA PRO A 171 -8.04 -28.85 -18.18
C PRO A 171 -7.22 -28.05 -19.20
N CYS A 172 -7.51 -26.76 -19.38
CA CYS A 172 -6.72 -25.90 -20.27
C CYS A 172 -5.33 -25.63 -19.70
N CYS A 173 -5.23 -25.28 -18.40
CA CYS A 173 -3.94 -25.04 -17.76
C CYS A 173 -3.07 -26.31 -17.70
N MET A 174 -3.67 -27.44 -17.33
CA MET A 174 -2.95 -28.73 -17.29
C MET A 174 -2.34 -29.09 -18.65
N ARG A 175 -3.14 -28.99 -19.71
CA ARG A 175 -2.69 -29.25 -21.09
C ARG A 175 -1.55 -28.30 -21.50
N ASP A 176 -1.69 -27.01 -21.21
CA ASP A 176 -0.75 -26.01 -21.73
C ASP A 176 0.53 -25.94 -20.89
N MET A 177 0.48 -26.25 -19.58
CA MET A 177 1.67 -26.48 -18.74
C MET A 177 2.52 -27.64 -19.31
N GLN A 178 1.89 -28.81 -19.53
CA GLN A 178 2.59 -29.97 -20.07
C GLN A 178 3.20 -29.69 -21.46
N LYS A 179 2.45 -28.99 -22.32
CA LYS A 179 2.90 -28.61 -23.66
C LYS A 179 4.10 -27.67 -23.64
N GLN A 180 4.23 -26.83 -22.62
CA GLN A 180 5.32 -25.87 -22.44
C GLN A 180 6.46 -26.41 -21.57
N GLY A 181 6.37 -27.63 -21.06
CA GLY A 181 7.41 -28.27 -20.26
C GLY A 181 7.40 -27.92 -18.79
N PHE A 182 6.31 -27.32 -18.29
CA PHE A 182 6.10 -27.14 -16.84
C PHE A 182 5.55 -28.44 -16.24
N ASP A 183 5.99 -28.74 -15.03
CA ASP A 183 5.47 -29.86 -14.23
C ASP A 183 4.28 -29.42 -13.37
N PRO A 184 3.04 -29.87 -13.66
CA PRO A 184 1.87 -29.50 -12.86
C PRO A 184 1.93 -29.98 -11.39
N GLU A 185 2.76 -30.98 -11.07
CA GLU A 185 2.97 -31.44 -9.69
C GLU A 185 3.87 -30.46 -8.90
N ASN A 186 4.71 -29.70 -9.59
CA ASN A 186 5.60 -28.72 -8.98
C ASN A 186 4.90 -27.38 -8.74
N ALA A 187 4.80 -26.94 -7.49
CA ALA A 187 4.17 -25.65 -7.13
C ALA A 187 4.89 -24.43 -7.74
N ALA A 188 6.21 -24.47 -7.90
CA ALA A 188 6.97 -23.37 -8.53
C ALA A 188 6.64 -23.25 -10.02
N ASP A 189 6.47 -24.37 -10.71
CA ASP A 189 6.10 -24.43 -12.13
C ASP A 189 4.65 -23.93 -12.33
N ARG A 190 3.71 -24.36 -11.47
CA ARG A 190 2.33 -23.83 -11.52
C ARG A 190 2.29 -22.31 -11.32
N ARG A 191 3.10 -21.79 -10.41
CA ARG A 191 3.18 -20.34 -10.16
C ARG A 191 3.77 -19.61 -11.37
N ALA A 192 4.88 -20.08 -11.90
CA ALA A 192 5.51 -19.50 -13.07
C ALA A 192 4.58 -19.52 -14.30
N PHE A 193 3.81 -20.58 -14.48
CA PHE A 193 2.79 -20.65 -15.52
C PHE A 193 1.64 -19.66 -15.28
N SER A 194 1.17 -19.53 -14.04
CA SER A 194 0.17 -18.52 -13.66
C SER A 194 0.61 -17.10 -13.98
N ASP A 195 1.86 -16.76 -13.69
CA ASP A 195 2.45 -15.45 -14.01
C ASP A 195 2.45 -15.19 -15.54
N GLN A 196 2.77 -16.20 -16.35
CA GLN A 196 2.69 -16.10 -17.81
C GLN A 196 1.23 -15.90 -18.29
N VAL A 197 0.28 -16.61 -17.69
CA VAL A 197 -1.15 -16.44 -18.04
C VAL A 197 -1.62 -15.03 -17.69
N LEU A 198 -1.21 -14.51 -16.54
CA LEU A 198 -1.54 -13.14 -16.11
C LEU A 198 -0.93 -12.09 -17.08
N GLU A 199 0.33 -12.24 -17.47
CA GLU A 199 0.95 -11.33 -18.45
C GLU A 199 0.24 -11.40 -19.82
N ASN A 200 -0.11 -12.61 -20.28
CA ASN A 200 -0.87 -12.78 -21.51
C ASN A 200 -2.26 -12.12 -21.45
N TYR A 201 -2.95 -12.24 -20.31
CA TYR A 201 -4.20 -11.52 -20.05
C TYR A 201 -4.00 -10.00 -20.20
N MET A 202 -3.01 -9.42 -19.53
CA MET A 202 -2.75 -7.97 -19.60
C MET A 202 -2.44 -7.52 -21.03
N LYS A 203 -1.61 -8.26 -21.73
CA LYS A 203 -1.28 -7.96 -23.13
C LYS A 203 -2.53 -7.96 -24.02
N ARG A 204 -3.40 -8.95 -23.89
CA ARG A 204 -4.59 -9.12 -24.74
C ARG A 204 -5.68 -8.13 -24.39
N SER A 205 -5.96 -7.88 -23.11
CA SER A 205 -6.96 -6.94 -22.64
C SER A 205 -6.61 -5.49 -23.01
N VAL A 206 -5.32 -5.10 -22.89
CA VAL A 206 -4.85 -3.79 -23.35
C VAL A 206 -5.00 -3.63 -24.87
N ALA A 207 -4.69 -4.66 -25.65
CA ALA A 207 -4.87 -4.63 -27.09
C ALA A 207 -6.36 -4.46 -27.47
N ALA A 208 -7.25 -5.16 -26.79
CA ALA A 208 -8.70 -5.05 -26.97
C ALA A 208 -9.20 -3.65 -26.58
N ALA A 209 -8.79 -3.10 -25.44
CA ALA A 209 -9.15 -1.76 -24.99
C ALA A 209 -8.70 -0.67 -25.99
N ARG A 210 -7.55 -0.86 -26.61
CA ARG A 210 -6.95 0.09 -27.56
C ARG A 210 -7.31 -0.18 -29.01
N SER A 211 -8.28 -1.04 -29.28
CA SER A 211 -8.70 -1.38 -30.64
C SER A 211 -9.32 -0.21 -31.43
N VAL A 212 -9.92 0.77 -30.71
CA VAL A 212 -10.53 1.96 -31.29
C VAL A 212 -9.70 3.21 -31.02
N LYS A 213 -9.28 3.42 -29.77
CA LYS A 213 -8.50 4.55 -29.31
C LYS A 213 -7.15 4.05 -28.82
N SER A 214 -6.09 4.24 -29.61
CA SER A 214 -4.75 3.66 -29.37
C SER A 214 -4.08 4.14 -28.07
N ASP A 215 -4.49 5.28 -27.53
CA ASP A 215 -4.02 5.88 -26.30
C ASP A 215 -5.02 5.70 -25.13
N MET A 216 -6.02 4.80 -25.26
CA MET A 216 -6.98 4.50 -24.20
C MET A 216 -6.24 4.20 -22.90
N PRO A 217 -6.48 4.98 -21.82
CA PRO A 217 -5.93 4.67 -20.51
C PRO A 217 -6.49 3.35 -19.97
N VAL A 218 -5.62 2.54 -19.38
CA VAL A 218 -5.99 1.22 -18.84
C VAL A 218 -5.42 1.06 -17.45
N LEU A 219 -6.27 0.60 -16.54
CA LEU A 219 -5.90 0.13 -15.21
C LEU A 219 -6.30 -1.34 -15.03
N HIS A 220 -5.48 -2.09 -14.33
CA HIS A 220 -5.77 -3.43 -13.86
C HIS A 220 -5.79 -3.44 -12.33
N ASN A 221 -6.91 -3.85 -11.73
CA ASN A 221 -7.07 -3.93 -10.27
C ASN A 221 -7.21 -5.37 -9.80
N GLY A 222 -6.48 -5.74 -8.76
CA GLY A 222 -6.54 -7.06 -8.11
C GLY A 222 -7.02 -6.99 -6.65
N GLY A 223 -7.79 -5.95 -6.30
CA GLY A 223 -8.13 -5.60 -4.91
C GLY A 223 -7.09 -4.67 -4.26
N HIS A 224 -5.93 -4.54 -4.88
CA HIS A 224 -4.89 -3.56 -4.63
C HIS A 224 -3.93 -3.57 -5.83
N TYR A 225 -3.03 -2.60 -5.92
CA TYR A 225 -2.08 -2.51 -7.03
C TYR A 225 -1.09 -3.69 -7.04
N LEU A 226 -0.49 -3.93 -8.21
CA LEU A 226 0.64 -4.83 -8.30
C LEU A 226 1.86 -4.21 -7.60
N GLY A 227 2.32 -4.88 -6.54
CA GLY A 227 3.40 -4.40 -5.70
C GLY A 227 4.81 -4.68 -6.24
N PRO A 228 5.81 -4.49 -5.39
CA PRO A 228 7.18 -4.89 -5.71
C PRO A 228 7.27 -6.34 -6.21
N GLY A 229 8.08 -6.58 -7.23
CA GLY A 229 8.17 -7.88 -7.91
C GLY A 229 7.41 -7.95 -9.23
N TYR A 230 6.40 -7.11 -9.42
CA TYR A 230 5.61 -7.07 -10.66
C TYR A 230 5.91 -5.87 -11.56
N ARG A 231 7.03 -5.16 -11.32
CA ARG A 231 7.41 -3.97 -12.10
C ARG A 231 7.43 -4.20 -13.61
N HIS A 232 7.80 -5.39 -14.06
CA HIS A 232 7.83 -5.75 -15.48
C HIS A 232 6.45 -5.69 -16.16
N LEU A 233 5.35 -5.74 -15.37
CA LEU A 233 3.97 -5.61 -15.83
C LEU A 233 3.50 -4.15 -15.91
N SER A 234 4.25 -3.18 -15.36
CA SER A 234 3.88 -1.76 -15.35
C SER A 234 3.65 -1.18 -16.75
N LYS A 235 4.29 -1.75 -17.77
CA LYS A 235 4.10 -1.40 -19.20
C LYS A 235 2.65 -1.56 -19.71
N TYR A 236 1.83 -2.32 -19.00
CA TYR A 236 0.42 -2.54 -19.33
C TYR A 236 -0.53 -1.58 -18.59
N PHE A 237 0.00 -0.74 -17.72
CA PHE A 237 -0.74 0.24 -16.94
C PHE A 237 -0.54 1.64 -17.49
N SER A 238 -1.57 2.47 -17.47
CA SER A 238 -1.47 3.89 -17.76
C SER A 238 -1.24 4.72 -16.51
N HIS A 239 -1.69 4.23 -15.36
CA HIS A 239 -1.56 4.79 -14.03
C HIS A 239 -1.72 3.68 -12.98
N LEU A 240 -1.59 4.03 -11.70
CA LEU A 240 -1.81 3.09 -10.59
C LEU A 240 -2.93 3.61 -9.67
N GLU A 241 -3.73 2.70 -9.13
CA GLU A 241 -4.70 3.00 -8.08
C GLU A 241 -4.43 2.12 -6.86
N LEU A 242 -4.33 2.76 -5.69
CA LEU A 242 -3.91 2.16 -4.43
C LEU A 242 -5.11 2.00 -3.52
N GLU A 243 -5.79 0.87 -3.58
CA GLU A 243 -6.86 0.58 -2.64
C GLU A 243 -6.28 0.46 -1.23
N SER A 244 -6.87 1.19 -0.28
CA SER A 244 -6.51 1.15 1.13
C SER A 244 -7.72 1.50 1.99
N LEU A 245 -8.18 0.53 2.81
CA LEU A 245 -9.37 0.64 3.64
C LEU A 245 -9.00 0.64 5.12
N PRO A 246 -8.64 1.78 5.72
CA PRO A 246 -8.19 1.83 7.12
C PRO A 246 -9.19 1.21 8.09
N THR A 247 -10.47 1.56 7.98
CA THR A 247 -11.56 0.99 8.79
C THR A 247 -11.91 -0.44 8.43
N GLY A 248 -11.50 -0.92 7.26
CA GLY A 248 -11.67 -2.31 6.79
C GLY A 248 -10.65 -3.30 7.34
N GLY A 249 -9.88 -2.90 8.35
CA GLY A 249 -8.88 -3.75 9.00
C GLY A 249 -7.47 -3.65 8.42
N TRP A 250 -7.23 -2.77 7.44
CA TRP A 250 -5.90 -2.54 6.87
C TRP A 250 -5.07 -1.54 7.69
N GLY A 251 -5.75 -0.70 8.49
CA GLY A 251 -5.11 0.32 9.32
C GLY A 251 -4.62 1.54 8.53
N TYR A 252 -4.33 2.63 9.27
CA TYR A 252 -3.88 3.90 8.67
C TYR A 252 -2.41 3.89 8.21
N ASP A 253 -1.61 2.88 8.58
CA ASP A 253 -0.22 2.73 8.14
C ASP A 253 -0.08 1.96 6.81
N HIS A 254 -1.15 1.34 6.31
CA HIS A 254 -1.14 0.58 5.05
C HIS A 254 -0.86 1.50 3.85
N TYR A 255 -1.60 2.59 3.72
CA TYR A 255 -1.48 3.48 2.56
C TYR A 255 -0.07 4.09 2.40
N PRO A 256 0.58 4.65 3.43
CA PRO A 256 1.93 5.21 3.31
C PRO A 256 2.98 4.21 2.79
N LEU A 257 2.94 2.94 3.24
CA LEU A 257 3.85 1.90 2.77
C LEU A 257 3.64 1.58 1.29
N MET A 258 2.39 1.54 0.82
CA MET A 258 2.06 1.28 -0.58
C MET A 258 2.43 2.47 -1.47
N ALA A 259 2.10 3.68 -1.05
CA ALA A 259 2.46 4.92 -1.75
C ALA A 259 3.98 5.10 -1.89
N ALA A 260 4.75 4.69 -0.87
CA ALA A 260 6.20 4.72 -0.89
C ALA A 260 6.83 3.90 -2.03
N PHE A 261 6.15 2.83 -2.49
CA PHE A 261 6.57 2.10 -3.70
C PHE A 261 6.09 2.79 -4.98
N CYS A 262 4.82 3.16 -5.06
CA CYS A 262 4.25 3.74 -6.27
C CYS A 262 4.93 5.05 -6.67
N ARG A 263 5.33 5.86 -5.69
CA ARG A 263 6.10 7.09 -5.91
C ARG A 263 7.43 6.84 -6.63
N THR A 264 8.01 5.66 -6.54
CA THR A 264 9.25 5.28 -7.22
C THR A 264 9.03 4.81 -8.67
N GLN A 265 7.78 4.69 -9.10
CA GLN A 265 7.42 4.32 -10.47
C GLN A 265 7.27 5.58 -11.33
N GLU A 266 7.36 5.42 -12.65
CA GLU A 266 7.20 6.53 -13.60
C GLU A 266 5.74 6.86 -13.92
N LEU A 267 4.80 6.10 -13.35
CA LEU A 267 3.36 6.24 -13.56
C LEU A 267 2.76 7.24 -12.57
N ASP A 268 1.73 7.94 -13.01
CA ASP A 268 0.89 8.71 -12.09
C ASP A 268 0.03 7.76 -11.25
N TYR A 269 -0.38 8.19 -10.05
CA TYR A 269 -1.13 7.31 -9.16
C TYR A 269 -2.08 8.07 -8.26
N LEU A 270 -3.13 7.37 -7.83
CA LEU A 270 -4.07 7.84 -6.83
C LEU A 270 -4.18 6.84 -5.68
N GLY A 271 -4.52 7.36 -4.50
CA GLY A 271 -4.97 6.54 -3.38
C GLY A 271 -6.49 6.37 -3.47
N MET A 272 -6.96 5.17 -3.09
CA MET A 272 -8.38 4.86 -3.06
C MET A 272 -8.77 4.42 -1.67
N THR A 273 -9.59 5.22 -0.99
CA THR A 273 -10.28 4.84 0.23
C THR A 273 -11.75 4.59 -0.05
N GLY A 274 -12.53 4.19 0.95
CA GLY A 274 -13.98 4.04 0.81
C GLY A 274 -14.72 4.90 1.81
N LYS A 275 -15.94 5.33 1.47
CA LYS A 275 -16.87 5.93 2.44
C LYS A 275 -17.36 4.92 3.49
N PHE A 276 -17.09 3.64 3.27
CA PHE A 276 -17.55 2.50 4.05
C PHE A 276 -17.00 2.49 5.47
N HIS A 277 -17.83 2.03 6.42
CA HIS A 277 -17.42 1.93 7.82
C HIS A 277 -16.52 0.73 8.07
N THR A 278 -16.81 -0.41 7.45
CA THR A 278 -16.03 -1.65 7.68
C THR A 278 -15.20 -2.05 6.46
N THR A 279 -15.80 -2.64 5.44
CA THR A 279 -15.10 -3.18 4.27
C THR A 279 -15.73 -2.69 2.98
N TRP A 280 -15.11 -2.99 1.86
CA TRP A 280 -15.58 -2.58 0.53
C TRP A 280 -17.00 -3.05 0.23
N GLY A 281 -17.80 -2.17 -0.39
CA GLY A 281 -19.13 -2.48 -0.88
C GLY A 281 -20.23 -2.49 0.18
N GLU A 282 -20.00 -1.92 1.36
CA GLU A 282 -20.98 -1.84 2.43
C GLU A 282 -22.07 -0.80 2.13
N PHE A 283 -23.33 -1.25 1.94
CA PHE A 283 -24.49 -0.35 1.84
C PHE A 283 -24.83 0.27 3.20
N GLY A 284 -25.04 1.58 3.24
CA GLY A 284 -25.46 2.28 4.46
C GLY A 284 -24.39 2.42 5.53
N GLY A 285 -23.14 1.98 5.28
CA GLY A 285 -22.01 2.23 6.16
C GLY A 285 -21.32 3.55 5.80
N PHE A 286 -21.03 4.39 6.81
CA PHE A 286 -20.42 5.71 6.61
C PHE A 286 -19.23 5.94 7.53
N LYS A 287 -18.17 6.52 7.00
CA LYS A 287 -17.13 7.19 7.77
C LYS A 287 -17.55 8.61 8.16
N THR A 288 -16.78 9.24 9.03
CA THR A 288 -16.91 10.67 9.29
C THR A 288 -16.27 11.49 8.17
N ALA A 289 -16.72 12.72 7.96
CA ALA A 289 -16.06 13.65 7.03
C ALA A 289 -14.61 13.94 7.45
N ASN A 290 -14.31 13.94 8.75
CA ASN A 290 -12.96 14.10 9.30
C ASN A 290 -12.03 12.96 8.90
N ALA A 291 -12.52 11.71 8.91
CA ALA A 291 -11.74 10.56 8.45
C ALA A 291 -11.41 10.66 6.95
N LEU A 292 -12.42 10.97 6.11
CA LEU A 292 -12.20 11.15 4.68
C LEU A 292 -11.25 12.32 4.38
N ARG A 293 -11.36 13.44 5.10
CA ARG A 293 -10.43 14.58 4.97
C ARG A 293 -8.99 14.16 5.28
N TYR A 294 -8.77 13.48 6.41
CA TYR A 294 -7.43 12.99 6.76
C TYR A 294 -6.88 12.03 5.71
N GLU A 295 -7.69 11.07 5.26
CA GLU A 295 -7.28 10.06 4.27
C GLU A 295 -6.92 10.71 2.93
N CYS A 296 -7.72 11.66 2.43
CA CYS A 296 -7.40 12.41 1.21
C CYS A 296 -6.13 13.27 1.38
N CYS A 297 -5.97 13.95 2.51
CA CYS A 297 -4.75 14.71 2.81
C CYS A 297 -3.51 13.82 2.93
N ALA A 298 -3.65 12.60 3.48
CA ALA A 298 -2.58 11.60 3.50
C ALA A 298 -2.18 11.19 2.08
N MET A 299 -3.15 11.06 1.17
CA MET A 299 -2.87 10.79 -0.26
C MET A 299 -2.08 11.94 -0.89
N LEU A 300 -2.53 13.17 -0.74
CA LEU A 300 -1.83 14.35 -1.24
C LEU A 300 -0.39 14.45 -0.69
N SER A 301 -0.21 14.18 0.60
CA SER A 301 1.12 14.25 1.24
C SER A 301 2.12 13.22 0.70
N GLN A 302 1.64 12.16 0.08
CA GLN A 302 2.48 11.15 -0.58
C GLN A 302 2.68 11.43 -2.07
N GLY A 303 2.13 12.51 -2.61
CA GLY A 303 2.24 12.91 -4.03
C GLY A 303 1.23 12.21 -4.93
N SER A 304 0.16 11.66 -4.38
CA SER A 304 -0.91 11.01 -5.14
C SER A 304 -2.14 11.89 -5.29
N LYS A 305 -3.04 11.50 -6.18
CA LYS A 305 -4.41 11.99 -6.26
C LYS A 305 -5.31 11.15 -5.36
N CYS A 306 -6.60 11.52 -5.28
CA CYS A 306 -7.57 10.92 -4.37
C CYS A 306 -8.69 10.20 -5.11
N SER A 307 -9.09 9.05 -4.58
CA SER A 307 -10.32 8.36 -4.94
C SER A 307 -11.08 7.94 -3.68
N VAL A 308 -12.39 8.14 -3.68
CA VAL A 308 -13.28 7.64 -2.62
C VAL A 308 -14.22 6.61 -3.22
N GLY A 309 -14.17 5.40 -2.70
CA GLY A 309 -15.10 4.33 -3.09
C GLY A 309 -16.50 4.56 -2.53
N ASP A 310 -17.51 4.41 -3.38
CA ASP A 310 -18.93 4.39 -3.00
C ASP A 310 -19.62 3.20 -3.63
N GLN A 311 -20.77 2.82 -3.09
CA GLN A 311 -21.62 1.76 -3.56
C GLN A 311 -22.91 2.36 -4.09
N LEU A 312 -23.10 2.39 -5.42
CA LEU A 312 -24.32 2.91 -6.02
C LEU A 312 -25.52 2.02 -5.68
N HIS A 313 -26.60 2.65 -5.21
CA HIS A 313 -27.85 1.94 -5.00
C HIS A 313 -28.40 1.40 -6.34
N PRO A 314 -28.97 0.17 -6.40
CA PRO A 314 -29.47 -0.42 -7.65
C PRO A 314 -30.48 0.45 -8.41
N ALA A 315 -31.24 1.31 -7.73
CA ALA A 315 -32.11 2.29 -8.35
C ALA A 315 -31.40 3.35 -9.21
N GLY A 316 -30.06 3.49 -9.08
CA GLY A 316 -29.21 4.24 -10.02
C GLY A 316 -28.99 5.71 -9.69
N MET A 317 -29.30 6.16 -8.46
CA MET A 317 -29.05 7.53 -8.03
C MET A 317 -27.97 7.58 -6.94
N LEU A 318 -27.06 8.56 -7.03
CA LEU A 318 -26.04 8.85 -6.01
C LEU A 318 -26.71 9.25 -4.69
N ASP A 319 -26.20 8.75 -3.56
CA ASP A 319 -26.68 9.07 -2.23
C ASP A 319 -26.25 10.49 -1.82
N GLU A 320 -27.21 11.30 -1.34
CA GLU A 320 -26.93 12.70 -0.97
C GLU A 320 -25.99 12.83 0.21
N SER A 321 -26.16 11.98 1.23
CA SER A 321 -25.33 12.03 2.43
C SER A 321 -23.88 11.67 2.08
N THR A 322 -23.68 10.66 1.23
CA THR A 322 -22.37 10.30 0.69
C THR A 322 -21.74 11.47 -0.07
N CYS A 323 -22.50 12.12 -0.96
CA CYS A 323 -22.00 13.25 -1.75
C CYS A 323 -21.61 14.44 -0.87
N ARG A 324 -22.33 14.71 0.22
CA ARG A 324 -21.97 15.74 1.21
C ARG A 324 -20.68 15.39 1.95
N LEU A 325 -20.56 14.15 2.44
CA LEU A 325 -19.35 13.67 3.14
C LEU A 325 -18.10 13.76 2.27
N ILE A 326 -18.19 13.28 1.01
CA ILE A 326 -17.09 13.37 0.06
C ILE A 326 -16.78 14.83 -0.27
N GLY A 327 -17.82 15.65 -0.45
CA GLY A 327 -17.69 17.08 -0.78
C GLY A 327 -16.92 17.87 0.26
N GLU A 328 -17.11 17.60 1.55
CA GLU A 328 -16.32 18.24 2.61
C GLU A 328 -14.82 17.93 2.52
N ALA A 329 -14.46 16.70 2.16
CA ALA A 329 -13.06 16.32 1.98
C ALA A 329 -12.51 16.85 0.65
N TYR A 330 -13.26 16.76 -0.43
CA TYR A 330 -12.80 17.15 -1.77
C TYR A 330 -12.75 18.67 -1.96
N ALA A 331 -13.57 19.45 -1.28
CA ALA A 331 -13.43 20.91 -1.24
C ALA A 331 -12.08 21.35 -0.63
N ASP A 332 -11.53 20.57 0.30
CA ASP A 332 -10.20 20.81 0.87
C ASP A 332 -9.09 20.37 -0.10
N VAL A 333 -9.26 19.22 -0.79
CA VAL A 333 -8.35 18.74 -1.83
C VAL A 333 -8.23 19.76 -2.97
N GLU A 334 -9.37 20.24 -3.49
CA GLU A 334 -9.43 21.17 -4.61
C GLU A 334 -8.56 22.42 -4.39
N LYS A 335 -8.56 22.96 -3.18
CA LYS A 335 -7.73 24.12 -2.81
C LYS A 335 -6.23 23.80 -2.82
N LYS A 336 -5.83 22.53 -2.66
CA LYS A 336 -4.45 22.07 -2.48
C LYS A 336 -3.81 21.55 -3.77
N GLU A 337 -4.59 21.28 -4.81
CA GLU A 337 -4.13 20.70 -6.08
C GLU A 337 -2.91 21.40 -6.70
N PRO A 338 -2.81 22.75 -6.71
CA PRO A 338 -1.65 23.43 -7.32
C PRO A 338 -0.30 23.06 -6.71
N TRP A 339 -0.28 22.65 -5.45
CA TRP A 339 0.95 22.25 -4.73
C TRP A 339 1.18 20.74 -4.72
N CYS A 340 0.21 19.95 -5.20
CA CYS A 340 0.27 18.50 -5.19
C CYS A 340 0.43 17.89 -6.60
N SER A 341 0.36 18.70 -7.66
CA SER A 341 0.57 18.24 -9.03
C SER A 341 2.05 18.17 -9.38
N ARG A 342 2.46 17.18 -10.18
CA ARG A 342 3.83 17.01 -10.72
C ARG A 342 4.92 17.06 -9.66
N VAL A 343 4.67 16.48 -8.51
CA VAL A 343 5.61 16.40 -7.41
C VAL A 343 6.51 15.17 -7.53
N SER A 344 7.72 15.25 -6.97
CA SER A 344 8.61 14.12 -6.73
C SER A 344 8.99 14.04 -5.26
N GLY A 345 9.11 12.82 -4.71
CA GLY A 345 9.50 12.61 -3.32
C GLY A 345 10.98 12.93 -3.09
N CYS A 346 11.29 13.47 -1.91
CA CYS A 346 12.65 13.81 -1.49
C CYS A 346 13.22 12.86 -0.44
N ALA A 347 12.70 11.66 -0.28
CA ALA A 347 13.15 10.69 0.70
C ALA A 347 14.63 10.28 0.47
N GLN A 348 15.42 10.27 1.54
CA GLN A 348 16.82 9.84 1.52
C GLN A 348 17.03 8.41 2.04
N VAL A 349 16.01 7.83 2.63
CA VAL A 349 15.97 6.45 3.16
C VAL A 349 15.07 5.60 2.28
N ALA A 350 15.45 4.36 2.00
CA ALA A 350 14.56 3.43 1.32
C ALA A 350 14.51 2.06 2.02
N ILE A 351 13.33 1.47 2.05
CA ILE A 351 13.09 0.09 2.45
C ILE A 351 13.24 -0.79 1.21
N LEU A 352 14.20 -1.71 1.23
CA LEU A 352 14.30 -2.73 0.20
C LEU A 352 13.23 -3.78 0.44
N SER A 353 12.34 -3.97 -0.54
CA SER A 353 11.19 -4.85 -0.37
C SER A 353 11.59 -6.33 -0.35
N ASN A 354 11.28 -7.01 0.75
CA ASN A 354 11.39 -8.45 0.87
C ASN A 354 10.37 -9.17 -0.02
N VAL A 355 9.16 -8.63 -0.13
CA VAL A 355 8.14 -9.10 -1.08
C VAL A 355 8.67 -9.02 -2.52
N GLY A 356 9.33 -7.93 -2.88
CA GLY A 356 9.95 -7.76 -4.19
C GLY A 356 11.13 -8.70 -4.47
N ALA A 357 11.89 -9.07 -3.43
CA ALA A 357 13.05 -9.93 -3.54
C ALA A 357 12.74 -11.44 -3.50
N ASN A 358 11.76 -11.84 -2.70
CA ASN A 358 11.46 -13.23 -2.36
C ASN A 358 10.01 -13.66 -2.66
N GLY A 359 9.22 -12.79 -3.29
CA GLY A 359 7.80 -13.01 -3.57
C GLY A 359 6.89 -12.75 -2.35
N TYR A 360 5.58 -12.67 -2.63
CA TYR A 360 4.60 -12.45 -1.57
C TYR A 360 4.50 -13.66 -0.65
N LYS A 361 4.81 -13.42 0.61
CA LYS A 361 4.48 -14.27 1.76
C LYS A 361 4.14 -13.33 2.90
N GLN A 362 3.20 -13.71 3.74
CA GLN A 362 2.78 -12.88 4.87
C GLN A 362 3.96 -12.51 5.80
N GLU A 363 4.89 -13.42 6.01
CA GLU A 363 6.08 -13.18 6.84
C GLU A 363 6.98 -12.08 6.24
N ASN A 364 7.13 -12.06 4.91
CA ASN A 364 7.94 -11.04 4.21
C ASN A 364 7.34 -9.63 4.36
N GLU A 365 6.01 -9.53 4.40
CA GLU A 365 5.31 -8.25 4.52
C GLU A 365 5.34 -7.71 5.95
N VAL A 366 5.28 -8.57 6.97
CA VAL A 366 5.23 -8.17 8.39
C VAL A 366 6.45 -7.33 8.78
N ALA A 367 7.66 -7.71 8.35
CA ALA A 367 8.87 -6.94 8.61
C ALA A 367 8.81 -5.54 7.96
N GLU A 368 8.32 -5.44 6.73
CA GLU A 368 8.17 -4.16 6.01
C GLU A 368 7.14 -3.25 6.68
N ILE A 369 6.02 -3.79 7.16
CA ILE A 369 5.04 -3.05 7.96
C ILE A 369 5.71 -2.49 9.22
N GLY A 370 6.53 -3.28 9.91
CA GLY A 370 7.24 -2.84 11.11
C GLY A 370 8.24 -1.72 10.84
N VAL A 371 9.03 -1.83 9.77
CA VAL A 371 9.96 -0.76 9.35
C VAL A 371 9.17 0.52 9.05
N SER A 372 8.15 0.42 8.20
CA SER A 372 7.39 1.60 7.78
C SER A 372 6.75 2.31 8.98
N ARG A 373 6.16 1.56 9.91
CA ARG A 373 5.56 2.11 11.13
C ARG A 373 6.59 2.81 12.01
N ILE A 374 7.76 2.20 12.24
CA ILE A 374 8.85 2.85 13.00
C ILE A 374 9.31 4.14 12.33
N LEU A 375 9.50 4.16 11.01
CA LEU A 375 9.94 5.35 10.29
C LEU A 375 8.87 6.45 10.29
N LEU A 376 7.60 6.10 10.07
CA LEU A 376 6.47 7.03 10.13
C LEU A 376 6.36 7.71 11.50
N GLU A 377 6.46 6.92 12.58
CA GLU A 377 6.38 7.41 13.97
C GLU A 377 7.63 8.17 14.42
N ALA A 378 8.78 7.93 13.77
CA ALA A 378 10.02 8.65 13.98
C ALA A 378 10.17 9.89 13.07
N HIS A 379 9.19 10.17 12.20
CA HIS A 379 9.16 11.26 11.22
C HIS A 379 10.32 11.20 10.22
N ILE A 380 10.70 10.00 9.80
CA ILE A 380 11.76 9.76 8.80
C ILE A 380 11.09 9.41 7.47
N PRO A 381 11.08 10.32 6.48
CA PRO A 381 10.55 10.02 5.14
C PRO A 381 11.31 8.88 4.49
N PHE A 382 10.59 8.01 3.81
CA PHE A 382 11.17 6.84 3.14
C PHE A 382 10.45 6.52 1.84
N ASP A 383 11.17 5.85 0.94
CA ASP A 383 10.62 5.12 -0.20
C ASP A 383 10.66 3.61 0.05
N ARG A 384 9.86 2.86 -0.70
CA ARG A 384 9.94 1.40 -0.79
C ARG A 384 10.42 1.04 -2.18
N VAL A 385 11.46 0.23 -2.28
CA VAL A 385 12.13 -0.05 -3.55
C VAL A 385 12.23 -1.54 -3.80
N ASP A 386 12.25 -1.91 -5.07
CA ASP A 386 12.51 -3.26 -5.54
C ASP A 386 13.98 -3.46 -5.96
N LEU A 387 14.30 -4.65 -6.47
CA LEU A 387 15.65 -5.00 -6.90
C LEU A 387 16.13 -4.22 -8.13
N TRP A 388 15.22 -3.62 -8.90
CA TRP A 388 15.53 -2.86 -10.13
C TRP A 388 15.74 -1.37 -9.88
N ALA A 389 15.44 -0.88 -8.68
CA ALA A 389 15.64 0.53 -8.32
C ALA A 389 17.12 0.95 -8.38
N GLU A 390 17.38 2.21 -8.67
CA GLU A 390 18.71 2.84 -8.56
C GLU A 390 18.97 3.18 -7.09
N PHE A 391 19.80 2.36 -6.41
CA PHE A 391 20.08 2.52 -4.99
C PHE A 391 20.84 3.80 -4.67
N GLU A 392 21.65 4.28 -5.61
CA GLU A 392 22.48 5.47 -5.51
C GLU A 392 21.70 6.78 -5.30
N LYS A 393 20.38 6.76 -5.53
CA LYS A 393 19.47 7.87 -5.20
C LYS A 393 19.27 8.05 -3.69
N TYR A 394 19.57 7.02 -2.89
CA TYR A 394 19.35 7.02 -1.47
C TYR A 394 20.67 7.10 -0.69
N LYS A 395 20.59 7.59 0.53
CA LYS A 395 21.72 7.56 1.46
C LYS A 395 21.74 6.29 2.30
N VAL A 396 20.55 5.78 2.63
CA VAL A 396 20.38 4.60 3.48
C VAL A 396 19.40 3.64 2.87
N LEU A 397 19.77 2.35 2.85
CA LEU A 397 18.85 1.25 2.52
C LEU A 397 18.62 0.40 3.78
N ILE A 398 17.40 -0.06 3.95
CA ILE A 398 16.99 -0.93 5.05
C ILE A 398 16.66 -2.32 4.50
N LEU A 399 17.36 -3.34 4.98
CA LEU A 399 17.08 -4.75 4.74
C LEU A 399 16.47 -5.33 6.03
N ALA A 400 15.16 -5.50 6.02
CA ALA A 400 14.44 -5.91 7.21
C ALA A 400 14.51 -7.42 7.46
N ASP A 401 14.86 -7.79 8.65
CA ASP A 401 14.79 -9.08 9.33
C ASP A 401 15.28 -10.29 8.52
N ASP A 402 14.50 -10.83 7.61
CA ASP A 402 14.83 -12.08 6.87
C ASP A 402 15.20 -11.83 5.41
N LEU A 403 15.38 -10.59 4.99
CA LEU A 403 15.80 -10.27 3.63
C LEU A 403 17.29 -10.61 3.45
N ARG A 404 17.59 -11.90 3.25
CA ARG A 404 18.96 -12.38 2.98
C ARG A 404 19.34 -12.09 1.53
N PRO A 405 20.41 -11.35 1.23
CA PRO A 405 20.81 -11.05 -0.13
C PRO A 405 21.38 -12.28 -0.84
N GLY A 406 20.86 -12.53 -2.05
CA GLY A 406 21.52 -13.43 -3.01
C GLY A 406 22.71 -12.74 -3.68
N ARG A 407 23.49 -13.48 -4.48
CA ARG A 407 24.75 -13.00 -5.08
C ARG A 407 24.62 -11.65 -5.81
N ASP A 408 23.61 -11.50 -6.67
CA ASP A 408 23.46 -10.29 -7.49
C ASP A 408 23.06 -9.08 -6.63
N LEU A 409 22.15 -9.27 -5.67
CA LEU A 409 21.76 -8.24 -4.73
C LEU A 409 22.94 -7.85 -3.82
N GLN A 410 23.69 -8.84 -3.30
CA GLN A 410 24.88 -8.57 -2.49
C GLN A 410 25.87 -7.69 -3.25
N ALA A 411 26.22 -8.04 -4.50
CA ALA A 411 27.14 -7.26 -5.33
C ALA A 411 26.63 -5.82 -5.59
N LYS A 412 25.30 -5.65 -5.72
CA LYS A 412 24.68 -4.32 -5.85
C LYS A 412 24.80 -3.51 -4.58
N LEU A 413 24.56 -4.12 -3.42
CA LEU A 413 24.67 -3.47 -2.10
C LEU A 413 26.12 -3.14 -1.75
N GLU A 414 27.09 -4.00 -2.12
CA GLU A 414 28.52 -3.71 -1.96
C GLU A 414 28.95 -2.49 -2.77
N ARG A 415 28.50 -2.35 -4.03
CA ARG A 415 28.74 -1.14 -4.82
C ARG A 415 28.14 0.10 -4.18
N PHE A 416 26.89 0.00 -3.71
CA PHE A 416 26.22 1.08 -2.99
C PHE A 416 27.00 1.55 -1.78
N THR A 417 27.48 0.62 -0.93
CA THR A 417 28.27 0.96 0.26
C THR A 417 29.69 1.45 -0.06
N ALA A 418 30.28 0.99 -1.16
CA ALA A 418 31.56 1.50 -1.67
C ALA A 418 31.47 2.97 -2.14
N GLN A 419 30.31 3.39 -2.61
CA GLN A 419 30.02 4.77 -3.03
C GLN A 419 29.56 5.69 -1.87
N GLY A 420 29.59 5.21 -0.65
CA GLY A 420 29.21 5.99 0.55
C GLY A 420 27.80 5.74 1.07
N GLY A 421 27.04 4.86 0.43
CA GLY A 421 25.75 4.42 0.93
C GLY A 421 25.86 3.67 2.25
N LYS A 422 24.80 3.71 3.05
CA LYS A 422 24.71 3.10 4.38
C LYS A 422 23.62 2.05 4.44
N LEU A 423 23.80 0.99 5.26
CA LEU A 423 22.81 -0.08 5.41
C LEU A 423 22.31 -0.18 6.85
N ILE A 424 21.00 -0.35 7.00
CA ILE A 424 20.35 -0.81 8.23
C ILE A 424 19.92 -2.26 8.01
N LEU A 425 20.39 -3.15 8.87
CA LEU A 425 20.16 -4.59 8.82
C LEU A 425 19.54 -5.06 10.13
N SER A 426 18.78 -6.16 10.09
CA SER A 426 18.24 -6.76 11.31
C SER A 426 18.05 -8.26 11.17
N GLY A 427 18.03 -8.99 12.29
CA GLY A 427 17.81 -10.43 12.30
C GLY A 427 18.77 -11.17 11.38
N THR A 428 18.24 -11.97 10.47
CA THR A 428 19.03 -12.79 9.56
C THR A 428 19.40 -12.08 8.24
N SER A 429 19.01 -10.82 8.05
CA SER A 429 19.37 -10.06 6.83
C SER A 429 20.87 -9.83 6.65
N LEU A 430 21.65 -10.03 7.73
CA LEU A 430 23.11 -10.04 7.70
C LEU A 430 23.69 -11.25 6.92
N LEU A 431 22.93 -12.34 6.80
CA LEU A 431 23.42 -13.61 6.24
C LEU A 431 23.11 -13.69 4.73
N LYS A 432 23.93 -14.44 4.00
CA LYS A 432 23.67 -14.79 2.59
C LYS A 432 22.41 -15.62 2.46
N LYS A 433 21.74 -15.55 1.30
CA LYS A 433 20.48 -16.25 1.04
C LYS A 433 20.59 -17.78 1.19
N ASP A 434 21.69 -18.36 0.75
CA ASP A 434 21.84 -19.81 0.63
C ASP A 434 22.85 -20.40 1.65
N SER A 435 23.30 -19.60 2.64
CA SER A 435 24.23 -20.05 3.68
C SER A 435 24.11 -19.19 4.95
N ASP A 436 24.65 -19.68 6.06
CA ASP A 436 24.73 -18.90 7.31
C ASP A 436 26.01 -18.05 7.41
N GLU A 437 26.71 -17.87 6.29
CA GLU A 437 27.83 -16.94 6.22
C GLU A 437 27.34 -15.48 6.15
N PRO A 438 28.08 -14.52 6.72
CA PRO A 438 27.76 -13.11 6.61
C PRO A 438 27.83 -12.64 5.14
N ALA A 439 26.85 -11.83 4.74
CA ALA A 439 26.85 -11.19 3.43
C ALA A 439 27.75 -9.94 3.39
N PHE A 440 28.00 -9.33 4.54
CA PHE A 440 28.79 -8.11 4.69
C PHE A 440 29.81 -8.26 5.79
N ASP A 441 30.97 -7.62 5.65
CA ASP A 441 31.98 -7.55 6.70
C ASP A 441 31.65 -6.42 7.69
N LEU A 442 31.05 -6.79 8.82
CA LEU A 442 30.71 -5.87 9.90
C LEU A 442 31.71 -5.99 11.08
N ALA A 443 32.83 -6.70 10.90
CA ALA A 443 33.77 -7.03 11.99
C ALA A 443 33.06 -7.69 13.19
N LEU A 444 32.22 -8.68 12.93
CA LEU A 444 31.49 -9.48 13.90
C LEU A 444 31.94 -10.92 13.91
N GLU A 445 31.86 -11.54 15.09
CA GLU A 445 31.88 -13.00 15.21
C GLU A 445 30.43 -13.49 15.31
N ILE A 446 30.03 -14.44 14.47
CA ILE A 446 28.68 -15.01 14.42
C ILE A 446 28.74 -16.45 14.90
N SER A 447 27.89 -16.82 15.87
CA SER A 447 27.84 -18.15 16.47
C SER A 447 26.53 -18.91 16.21
N GLY A 448 25.68 -18.40 15.25
CA GLY A 448 24.41 -19.00 14.89
C GLY A 448 23.22 -18.32 15.57
N LEU A 449 22.03 -18.92 15.41
CA LEU A 449 20.79 -18.39 15.97
C LEU A 449 20.66 -18.76 17.45
N ASP A 450 20.18 -17.83 18.27
CA ASP A 450 19.81 -18.11 19.64
C ASP A 450 18.47 -18.86 19.66
N MET A 451 18.39 -19.95 20.42
CA MET A 451 17.16 -20.78 20.52
C MET A 451 16.42 -20.56 21.85
N GLU A 452 16.96 -19.74 22.74
CA GLU A 452 16.31 -19.42 24.01
C GLU A 452 15.22 -18.36 23.80
N ILE A 453 13.98 -18.65 24.21
CA ILE A 453 12.82 -17.80 23.98
C ILE A 453 11.97 -17.64 25.24
N PRO A 454 11.61 -16.40 25.59
CA PRO A 454 12.16 -15.14 25.09
C PRO A 454 13.57 -14.93 25.65
N ASN A 455 14.43 -14.21 24.92
CA ASN A 455 15.60 -13.62 25.52
C ASN A 455 15.34 -12.12 25.83
N TYR A 456 16.36 -11.44 26.35
CA TYR A 456 16.23 -10.07 26.83
C TYR A 456 17.38 -9.22 26.31
N LEU A 457 17.10 -7.95 26.09
CA LEU A 457 18.11 -6.97 25.70
C LEU A 457 18.28 -5.94 26.81
N GLU A 458 19.50 -5.80 27.32
CA GLU A 458 19.94 -4.68 28.10
C GLU A 458 20.62 -3.69 27.14
N ALA A 459 19.91 -2.63 26.80
CA ALA A 459 20.40 -1.65 25.82
C ALA A 459 21.59 -0.87 26.36
N ALA A 460 22.56 -0.58 25.50
CA ALA A 460 23.64 0.34 25.86
C ALA A 460 23.05 1.74 26.17
N PRO A 461 23.61 2.48 27.15
CA PRO A 461 23.00 3.72 27.68
C PRO A 461 22.62 4.75 26.59
N GLU A 462 23.44 4.87 25.54
CA GLU A 462 23.19 5.84 24.47
C GLU A 462 22.01 5.46 23.54
N PHE A 463 21.58 4.19 23.55
CA PHE A 463 20.44 3.69 22.76
C PHE A 463 19.25 3.32 23.63
N ALA A 464 19.43 3.32 24.96
CA ALA A 464 18.39 2.95 25.89
C ALA A 464 17.16 3.85 25.73
N PRO A 465 15.93 3.29 25.78
CA PRO A 465 14.71 4.09 25.87
C PRO A 465 14.71 4.91 27.15
N GLU A 466 14.08 6.07 27.10
CA GLU A 466 14.00 6.97 28.27
C GLU A 466 13.43 6.24 29.50
N ASN A 467 14.09 6.40 30.65
CA ASN A 467 13.76 5.79 31.94
C ASN A 467 13.85 4.25 32.00
N ILE A 468 14.41 3.57 31.00
CA ILE A 468 14.60 2.11 30.97
C ILE A 468 16.08 1.80 31.12
N THR A 469 16.47 1.32 32.33
CA THR A 469 17.84 0.97 32.69
C THR A 469 18.05 -0.52 32.98
N THR A 470 17.00 -1.33 32.70
CA THR A 470 17.01 -2.77 32.97
C THR A 470 16.71 -3.53 31.67
N PRO A 471 17.07 -4.82 31.58
CA PRO A 471 16.75 -5.64 30.42
C PRO A 471 15.26 -5.66 30.11
N PHE A 472 14.90 -5.56 28.84
CA PHE A 472 13.52 -5.70 28.36
C PHE A 472 13.37 -6.90 27.41
N VAL A 473 12.18 -7.46 27.38
CA VAL A 473 11.88 -8.72 26.69
C VAL A 473 11.91 -8.57 25.16
N MET A 474 12.55 -9.56 24.52
CA MET A 474 12.55 -9.76 23.08
C MET A 474 11.86 -11.10 22.78
N TYR A 475 10.71 -11.07 22.13
CA TYR A 475 9.82 -12.24 21.95
C TYR A 475 10.25 -13.19 20.82
N ARG A 476 11.33 -12.86 20.11
CA ARG A 476 11.88 -13.64 18.99
C ARG A 476 13.37 -13.86 19.22
N PRO A 477 13.94 -14.97 18.70
CA PRO A 477 15.38 -15.23 18.83
C PRO A 477 16.22 -14.18 18.12
N SER A 478 17.43 -13.97 18.64
CA SER A 478 18.47 -13.14 18.02
C SER A 478 19.48 -13.99 17.25
N LEU A 479 20.24 -13.36 16.39
CA LEU A 479 21.50 -13.92 15.92
C LEU A 479 22.56 -13.71 17.02
N LYS A 480 23.30 -14.76 17.41
CA LYS A 480 24.40 -14.69 18.41
C LYS A 480 25.61 -14.04 17.77
N ILE A 481 25.89 -12.81 18.13
CA ILE A 481 27.01 -12.04 17.62
C ILE A 481 27.91 -11.51 18.73
N LYS A 482 29.21 -11.35 18.40
CA LYS A 482 30.16 -10.57 19.23
C LYS A 482 30.76 -9.48 18.39
N VAL A 483 30.64 -8.25 18.86
CA VAL A 483 31.19 -7.06 18.21
C VAL A 483 32.70 -7.03 18.39
N LYS A 484 33.47 -6.93 17.28
CA LYS A 484 34.91 -6.74 17.28
C LYS A 484 35.28 -5.27 17.11
N GLU A 485 34.58 -4.57 16.24
CA GLU A 485 34.75 -3.15 15.97
C GLU A 485 33.40 -2.45 15.87
N GLY A 486 33.33 -1.20 16.28
CA GLY A 486 32.11 -0.41 16.34
C GLY A 486 31.52 -0.33 17.75
N LYS A 487 30.30 0.20 17.84
CA LYS A 487 29.61 0.37 19.13
C LYS A 487 28.54 -0.72 19.28
N SER A 488 28.63 -1.52 20.35
CA SER A 488 27.56 -2.46 20.70
C SER A 488 26.26 -1.73 21.03
N LEU A 489 25.12 -2.26 20.57
CA LEU A 489 23.79 -1.71 20.91
C LEU A 489 23.31 -2.17 22.29
N GLY A 490 24.03 -3.07 22.97
CA GLY A 490 23.68 -3.61 24.27
C GLY A 490 24.01 -5.09 24.39
N SER A 491 23.69 -5.68 25.53
CA SER A 491 23.95 -7.09 25.84
C SER A 491 22.68 -7.94 25.81
N ILE A 492 22.83 -9.19 25.39
CA ILE A 492 21.74 -10.18 25.41
C ILE A 492 21.84 -11.00 26.72
N LEU A 493 20.67 -11.22 27.32
CA LEU A 493 20.53 -12.07 28.50
C LEU A 493 19.52 -13.20 28.19
N ASP A 494 19.87 -14.43 28.57
CA ASP A 494 18.99 -15.58 28.41
C ASP A 494 17.95 -15.67 29.55
N PRO A 495 16.82 -16.35 29.34
CA PRO A 495 15.93 -16.75 30.41
C PRO A 495 16.61 -17.82 31.28
N TYR A 496 16.11 -18.04 32.48
CA TYR A 496 16.59 -19.17 33.30
C TYR A 496 16.39 -20.52 32.63
N PHE A 497 15.33 -20.65 31.82
CA PHE A 497 15.01 -21.79 30.98
C PHE A 497 13.95 -21.40 29.93
N THR A 498 13.93 -22.06 28.81
CA THR A 498 12.84 -21.96 27.84
C THR A 498 11.60 -22.66 28.39
N ARG A 499 10.45 -21.98 28.35
CA ARG A 499 9.20 -22.45 28.95
C ARG A 499 8.71 -23.74 28.29
N SER A 500 8.35 -24.71 29.11
CA SER A 500 7.77 -25.97 28.66
C SER A 500 6.73 -26.48 29.68
N TYR A 501 6.06 -27.56 29.37
CA TYR A 501 5.10 -28.17 30.31
C TYR A 501 5.75 -28.68 31.61
N LYS A 502 7.07 -28.95 31.60
CA LYS A 502 7.86 -29.36 32.76
C LYS A 502 8.40 -28.19 33.59
N HIS A 503 8.71 -27.10 32.89
CA HIS A 503 9.38 -25.95 33.50
C HIS A 503 8.70 -24.67 33.01
N PHE A 504 8.10 -23.95 33.91
CA PHE A 504 7.49 -22.65 33.65
C PHE A 504 7.56 -21.77 34.90
N CYS A 505 7.48 -20.46 34.66
CA CYS A 505 7.47 -19.46 35.71
C CYS A 505 6.50 -18.37 35.31
N SER A 506 5.74 -17.83 36.28
CA SER A 506 4.78 -16.77 36.05
C SER A 506 3.66 -17.14 35.02
N HIS A 507 2.86 -16.14 34.61
CA HIS A 507 1.73 -16.35 33.69
C HIS A 507 2.17 -16.40 32.23
N GLN A 508 3.28 -15.79 31.86
CA GLN A 508 3.66 -15.65 30.44
C GLN A 508 5.01 -16.29 30.11
N HIS A 509 6.12 -15.81 30.65
CA HIS A 509 7.47 -16.25 30.28
C HIS A 509 8.42 -16.27 31.49
N THR A 510 9.55 -16.93 31.31
CA THR A 510 10.59 -17.08 32.31
C THR A 510 11.41 -15.79 32.41
N PRO A 511 11.76 -15.31 33.62
CA PRO A 511 12.61 -14.12 33.77
C PRO A 511 14.03 -14.35 33.26
N ASN A 512 14.71 -13.25 32.95
CA ASN A 512 16.12 -13.27 32.54
C ASN A 512 17.06 -13.69 33.67
N ARG A 513 18.17 -14.33 33.31
CA ARG A 513 19.36 -14.47 34.18
C ARG A 513 19.98 -13.10 34.45
N LYS A 514 20.78 -13.00 35.50
CA LYS A 514 21.50 -11.75 35.82
C LYS A 514 22.78 -11.59 34.98
N GLU A 515 23.35 -12.70 34.56
CA GLU A 515 24.58 -12.77 33.79
C GLU A 515 24.28 -12.56 32.29
N SER A 516 25.09 -11.71 31.64
CA SER A 516 25.08 -11.58 30.19
C SER A 516 25.52 -12.89 29.52
N THR A 517 24.93 -13.21 28.37
CA THR A 517 25.39 -14.31 27.49
C THR A 517 26.79 -14.06 26.90
N GLY A 518 27.26 -12.82 26.94
CA GLY A 518 28.46 -12.38 26.23
C GLY A 518 28.23 -12.13 24.74
N PHE A 519 26.97 -12.17 24.29
CA PHE A 519 26.55 -11.76 22.93
C PHE A 519 25.96 -10.34 22.96
N ASP A 520 26.12 -9.65 21.82
CA ASP A 520 25.70 -8.27 21.64
C ASP A 520 24.32 -8.18 20.97
N GLY A 521 23.53 -7.17 21.34
CA GLY A 521 22.21 -6.90 20.77
C GLY A 521 22.24 -6.26 19.37
N GLY A 522 23.42 -5.96 18.86
CA GLY A 522 23.65 -5.34 17.56
C GLY A 522 24.91 -4.49 17.53
N VAL A 523 25.18 -3.84 16.41
CA VAL A 523 26.35 -2.96 16.23
C VAL A 523 26.01 -1.72 15.42
N LEU A 524 26.60 -0.61 15.80
CA LEU A 524 26.65 0.65 15.07
C LEU A 524 28.08 0.91 14.59
N THR A 525 28.25 1.01 13.27
CA THR A 525 29.50 1.45 12.62
C THR A 525 29.22 2.71 11.77
N GLU A 526 30.18 3.19 11.01
CA GLU A 526 30.00 4.32 10.10
C GLU A 526 29.04 3.97 8.93
N LYS A 527 29.15 2.74 8.40
CA LYS A 527 28.40 2.29 7.21
C LYS A 527 27.22 1.37 7.52
N PHE A 528 27.19 0.79 8.70
CA PHE A 528 26.20 -0.23 9.06
C PHE A 528 25.59 0.03 10.44
N LEU A 529 24.26 -0.10 10.50
CA LEU A 529 23.52 -0.32 11.74
C LEU A 529 22.91 -1.73 11.64
N TYR A 530 23.24 -2.59 12.59
CA TYR A 530 22.71 -3.95 12.62
C TYR A 530 22.08 -4.26 13.97
N PHE A 531 20.83 -4.76 13.93
CA PHE A 531 20.11 -5.30 15.09
C PHE A 531 20.16 -6.83 15.07
N ALA A 532 20.61 -7.46 16.13
CA ALA A 532 20.70 -8.93 16.22
C ALA A 532 19.32 -9.61 16.23
N HIS A 533 18.29 -8.92 16.74
CA HIS A 533 16.91 -9.36 16.73
C HIS A 533 16.15 -8.89 15.47
N PRO A 534 15.05 -9.59 15.10
CA PRO A 534 14.13 -9.14 14.05
C PRO A 534 13.21 -8.02 14.60
N VAL A 535 13.80 -6.85 14.89
CA VAL A 535 13.17 -5.73 15.60
C VAL A 535 11.93 -5.18 14.87
N PHE A 536 11.91 -5.26 13.54
CA PHE A 536 10.82 -4.76 12.73
C PHE A 536 9.60 -5.67 12.81
N THR A 537 9.79 -6.98 12.62
CA THR A 537 8.74 -7.97 12.84
C THR A 537 8.19 -7.93 14.27
N LEU A 538 9.08 -7.78 15.25
CA LEU A 538 8.68 -7.65 16.66
C LEU A 538 7.77 -6.44 16.87
N TYR A 539 8.13 -5.29 16.30
CA TYR A 539 7.30 -4.09 16.43
C TYR A 539 5.95 -4.23 15.71
N ALA A 540 5.94 -4.81 14.50
CA ALA A 540 4.70 -5.05 13.77
C ALA A 540 3.71 -5.94 14.55
N LEU A 541 4.21 -6.99 15.22
CA LEU A 541 3.40 -7.97 15.92
C LEU A 541 2.94 -7.54 17.32
N TYR A 542 3.82 -6.84 18.05
CA TYR A 542 3.58 -6.57 19.49
C TYR A 542 3.36 -5.09 19.81
N GLY A 543 3.70 -4.17 18.91
CA GLY A 543 3.52 -2.73 19.10
C GLY A 543 4.28 -2.16 20.32
N THR A 544 5.39 -2.80 20.75
CA THR A 544 6.10 -2.47 21.97
C THR A 544 6.84 -1.15 21.82
N VAL A 545 6.33 -0.08 22.45
CA VAL A 545 6.91 1.28 22.39
C VAL A 545 8.36 1.32 22.87
N ILE A 546 8.71 0.53 23.88
CA ILE A 546 10.09 0.44 24.39
C ILE A 546 11.05 -0.08 23.31
N LEU A 547 10.68 -1.16 22.61
CA LEU A 547 11.44 -1.69 21.48
C LEU A 547 11.58 -0.66 20.35
N LYS A 548 10.46 0.00 20.00
CA LYS A 548 10.48 1.06 19.00
C LYS A 548 11.47 2.18 19.39
N ASN A 549 11.39 2.69 20.60
CA ASN A 549 12.26 3.78 21.05
C ASN A 549 13.73 3.39 21.04
N PHE A 550 14.08 2.15 21.42
CA PHE A 550 15.42 1.60 21.24
C PHE A 550 15.85 1.63 19.76
N ALA A 551 15.04 1.11 18.86
CA ALA A 551 15.33 1.09 17.43
C ALA A 551 15.47 2.52 16.86
N VAL A 552 14.56 3.43 17.22
CA VAL A 552 14.60 4.84 16.80
C VAL A 552 15.84 5.56 17.30
N ASN A 553 16.25 5.34 18.55
CA ASN A 553 17.48 5.93 19.10
C ASN A 553 18.72 5.47 18.30
N ALA A 554 18.81 4.17 17.99
CA ALA A 554 19.90 3.62 17.18
C ALA A 554 19.88 4.16 15.74
N ILE A 555 18.69 4.22 15.10
CA ILE A 555 18.53 4.76 13.74
C ILE A 555 18.90 6.25 13.70
N LYS A 556 18.45 7.07 14.66
CA LYS A 556 18.79 8.50 14.73
C LYS A 556 20.29 8.70 14.98
N ALA A 557 20.91 7.89 15.85
CA ALA A 557 22.35 7.91 16.07
C ALA A 557 23.16 7.51 14.82
N PHE A 558 22.63 6.63 13.99
CA PHE A 558 23.23 6.23 12.71
C PHE A 558 23.09 7.29 11.64
N LEU A 559 21.92 7.90 11.50
CA LEU A 559 21.65 8.94 10.52
C LEU A 559 22.40 10.25 10.83
N LYS A 560 22.45 10.66 12.09
CA LYS A 560 23.11 11.90 12.55
C LYS A 560 22.71 13.11 11.69
N GLU A 561 23.68 13.73 11.03
CA GLU A 561 23.50 14.89 10.15
C GLU A 561 22.67 14.56 8.89
N ASP A 562 22.48 13.28 8.57
CA ASP A 562 21.65 12.85 7.47
C ASP A 562 20.17 12.70 7.86
N LEU A 563 19.82 12.93 9.12
CA LEU A 563 18.41 12.96 9.53
C LEU A 563 17.70 14.12 8.82
N GLN A 564 16.76 13.77 7.92
CA GLN A 564 16.16 14.74 7.02
C GLN A 564 15.22 15.69 7.75
N ILE A 565 14.39 15.19 8.67
CA ILE A 565 13.41 15.99 9.42
C ILE A 565 13.62 15.77 10.91
N ILE A 566 13.69 16.86 11.67
CA ILE A 566 13.68 16.88 13.12
C ILE A 566 12.45 17.68 13.56
N THR A 567 11.65 17.11 14.44
CA THR A 567 10.40 17.73 14.90
C THR A 567 10.01 17.20 16.29
N ASP A 568 9.21 17.98 16.99
CA ASP A 568 8.53 17.62 18.24
C ASP A 568 7.09 17.11 18.00
N LEU A 569 6.71 16.87 16.74
CA LEU A 569 5.42 16.32 16.39
C LEU A 569 5.19 14.96 17.09
N PRO A 570 4.01 14.72 17.67
CA PRO A 570 3.70 13.40 18.27
C PRO A 570 3.83 12.25 17.27
N SER A 571 4.11 11.03 17.76
CA SER A 571 4.32 9.84 16.91
C SER A 571 3.16 9.49 15.96
N GLN A 572 1.95 9.99 16.24
CA GLN A 572 0.81 9.88 15.33
C GLN A 572 0.84 10.90 14.18
N GLY A 573 1.70 11.91 14.26
CA GLY A 573 1.93 12.84 13.17
C GLY A 573 2.63 12.18 11.99
N ARG A 574 2.42 12.72 10.81
CA ARG A 574 3.06 12.27 9.56
C ARG A 574 3.66 13.46 8.85
N VAL A 575 4.83 13.27 8.27
CA VAL A 575 5.54 14.30 7.52
C VAL A 575 6.00 13.77 6.17
N SER A 576 6.04 14.64 5.18
CA SER A 576 6.70 14.37 3.90
C SER A 576 7.27 15.63 3.30
N LEU A 577 8.25 15.47 2.41
CA LEU A 577 8.83 16.53 1.63
C LEU A 577 8.76 16.15 0.16
N MET A 578 8.09 16.99 -0.63
CA MET A 578 7.94 16.85 -2.07
C MET A 578 8.62 18.02 -2.78
N GLU A 579 9.03 17.83 -4.02
CA GLU A 579 9.64 18.86 -4.85
C GLU A 579 8.80 19.08 -6.11
N GLN A 580 8.45 20.32 -6.39
CA GLN A 580 7.96 20.79 -7.69
C GLN A 580 9.13 21.49 -8.42
N LYS A 581 9.84 20.73 -9.27
CA LYS A 581 11.09 21.18 -9.91
C LYS A 581 10.87 22.33 -10.88
N GLU A 582 9.77 22.31 -11.61
CA GLU A 582 9.43 23.35 -12.60
C GLU A 582 9.13 24.68 -11.92
N GLU A 583 8.46 24.65 -10.77
CA GLU A 583 8.10 25.79 -9.94
C GLU A 583 9.23 26.21 -8.99
N LYS A 584 10.33 25.45 -8.91
CA LYS A 584 11.50 25.70 -8.05
C LYS A 584 11.13 25.83 -6.58
N ARG A 585 10.36 24.86 -6.06
CA ARG A 585 9.93 24.85 -4.66
C ARG A 585 9.85 23.46 -4.10
N TYR A 586 10.05 23.36 -2.80
CA TYR A 586 9.66 22.20 -2.01
C TYR A 586 8.28 22.43 -1.40
N ILE A 587 7.52 21.36 -1.24
CA ILE A 587 6.27 21.35 -0.49
C ILE A 587 6.46 20.41 0.70
N PHE A 588 6.50 20.99 1.89
CA PHE A 588 6.49 20.22 3.13
C PHE A 588 5.05 19.99 3.57
N HIS A 589 4.75 18.76 3.95
CA HIS A 589 3.45 18.37 4.46
C HIS A 589 3.58 17.91 5.91
N ALA A 590 2.75 18.43 6.78
CA ALA A 590 2.53 17.95 8.13
C ALA A 590 1.07 17.53 8.30
N LEU A 591 0.83 16.30 8.79
CA LEU A 591 -0.50 15.75 9.08
C LEU A 591 -0.56 15.29 10.52
N TYR A 592 -1.75 15.43 11.12
CA TYR A 592 -2.02 14.87 12.43
C TYR A 592 -3.47 14.46 12.57
N ALA A 593 -3.68 13.22 12.98
CA ALA A 593 -4.93 12.73 13.57
C ALA A 593 -4.61 11.58 14.52
N THR A 594 -5.53 11.25 15.39
CA THR A 594 -5.41 10.11 16.32
C THR A 594 -6.44 9.05 15.98
N PRO A 595 -6.11 8.05 15.16
CA PRO A 595 -6.98 6.91 14.95
C PRO A 595 -7.24 6.19 16.27
N THR A 596 -8.49 5.82 16.53
CA THR A 596 -8.89 5.11 17.73
C THR A 596 -9.51 3.77 17.37
N LEU A 597 -9.03 2.70 17.99
CA LEU A 597 -9.66 1.38 17.87
C LEU A 597 -11.04 1.42 18.51
N ARG A 598 -12.11 1.25 17.72
CA ARG A 598 -13.50 1.27 18.19
C ARG A 598 -14.17 -0.10 18.20
N GLY A 599 -13.70 -1.00 17.36
CA GLY A 599 -14.33 -2.30 17.26
C GLY A 599 -13.43 -3.35 16.64
N MET A 600 -13.93 -4.58 16.68
CA MET A 600 -13.34 -5.74 16.00
C MET A 600 -14.42 -6.28 15.07
N ALA A 601 -14.41 -5.84 13.81
CA ALA A 601 -15.39 -6.29 12.84
C ALA A 601 -15.01 -7.66 12.28
N SER A 602 -15.94 -8.60 12.30
CA SER A 602 -16.00 -9.70 11.35
C SER A 602 -16.96 -9.25 10.25
N ALA A 603 -16.59 -9.34 8.98
CA ALA A 603 -17.58 -9.16 7.93
C ALA A 603 -18.56 -10.34 7.99
N PRO A 604 -19.79 -10.16 8.54
CA PRO A 604 -20.68 -11.26 8.85
C PRO A 604 -21.19 -11.98 7.59
N PHE A 605 -20.92 -11.41 6.43
CA PHE A 605 -21.41 -11.87 5.13
C PHE A 605 -20.32 -12.31 4.15
N LYS A 606 -19.04 -12.25 4.55
CA LYS A 606 -17.92 -12.76 3.74
C LYS A 606 -17.33 -14.01 4.40
N ASP A 607 -17.56 -15.16 3.80
CA ASP A 607 -17.06 -16.46 4.30
C ASP A 607 -15.54 -16.59 4.35
N ASN A 608 -14.83 -15.79 3.60
CA ASN A 608 -13.39 -15.83 3.46
C ASN A 608 -12.64 -14.80 4.31
N MET A 609 -13.32 -13.97 5.08
CA MET A 609 -12.67 -13.10 6.07
C MET A 609 -12.12 -13.94 7.22
N ARG A 610 -10.81 -14.05 7.29
CA ARG A 610 -10.08 -14.77 8.33
C ARG A 610 -10.11 -13.95 9.63
N GLY A 611 -11.07 -14.26 10.50
CA GLY A 611 -11.15 -13.68 11.84
C GLY A 611 -11.73 -12.27 11.89
N THR A 612 -11.56 -11.63 13.03
CA THR A 612 -11.95 -10.24 13.28
C THR A 612 -10.81 -9.31 12.90
N ALA A 613 -11.13 -8.21 12.23
CA ALA A 613 -10.18 -7.15 11.91
C ALA A 613 -10.42 -5.91 12.79
N PRO A 614 -9.38 -5.21 13.25
CA PRO A 614 -9.54 -3.98 14.01
C PRO A 614 -10.20 -2.90 13.14
N VAL A 615 -11.17 -2.18 13.73
CA VAL A 615 -11.80 -1.01 13.10
C VAL A 615 -11.22 0.25 13.75
N GLU A 616 -10.31 0.90 13.04
CA GLU A 616 -9.72 2.16 13.45
C GLU A 616 -10.53 3.32 12.88
N VAL A 617 -10.92 4.28 13.73
CA VAL A 617 -11.78 5.40 13.37
C VAL A 617 -11.12 6.71 13.73
N ILE A 618 -11.16 7.68 12.82
CA ILE A 618 -10.91 9.09 13.11
C ILE A 618 -12.26 9.77 13.25
N GLU A 619 -12.59 10.23 14.46
CA GLU A 619 -13.85 10.92 14.77
C GLU A 619 -13.63 12.43 14.82
N GLU A 620 -12.70 12.89 15.65
CA GLU A 620 -12.32 14.29 15.73
C GLU A 620 -10.92 14.55 15.19
N LEU A 621 -10.73 15.78 14.73
CA LEU A 621 -9.43 16.31 14.35
C LEU A 621 -8.98 17.31 15.41
N THR A 622 -8.13 16.87 16.35
CA THR A 622 -7.61 17.72 17.42
C THR A 622 -6.45 18.58 16.89
N PRO A 623 -6.50 19.92 17.02
CA PRO A 623 -5.39 20.74 16.58
C PRO A 623 -4.19 20.62 17.52
N LEU A 624 -2.98 20.65 16.95
CA LEU A 624 -1.72 20.85 17.67
C LEU A 624 -1.28 22.32 17.52
N TYR A 625 -0.52 22.81 18.50
CA TYR A 625 -0.03 24.19 18.50
C TYR A 625 1.49 24.23 18.68
N ASN A 626 2.14 25.22 18.06
CA ASN A 626 3.57 25.51 18.19
C ASN A 626 4.47 24.31 17.85
N GLN A 627 4.17 23.62 16.74
CA GLN A 627 4.98 22.48 16.31
C GLN A 627 6.24 22.96 15.56
N HIS A 628 7.40 22.48 15.97
CA HIS A 628 8.67 22.88 15.42
C HIS A 628 9.16 21.89 14.37
N PHE A 629 9.72 22.44 13.28
CA PHE A 629 10.30 21.65 12.19
C PHE A 629 11.68 22.19 11.83
N ASP A 630 12.63 21.26 11.63
CA ASP A 630 13.97 21.49 11.13
C ASP A 630 14.22 20.49 9.99
N ILE A 631 14.26 20.98 8.75
CA ILE A 631 14.22 20.17 7.54
C ILE A 631 15.49 20.35 6.76
N LYS A 632 16.20 19.25 6.44
CA LYS A 632 17.38 19.25 5.57
C LYS A 632 16.92 19.29 4.11
N VAL A 633 17.41 20.27 3.36
CA VAL A 633 17.11 20.47 1.93
C VAL A 633 18.42 20.67 1.16
N GLU A 634 18.40 20.35 -0.13
CA GLU A 634 19.60 20.46 -0.99
C GLU A 634 19.81 21.87 -1.52
N LYS A 635 18.73 22.61 -1.71
CA LYS A 635 18.76 23.96 -2.30
C LYS A 635 18.43 25.01 -1.25
N PRO A 636 19.06 26.19 -1.31
CA PRO A 636 18.84 27.24 -0.31
C PRO A 636 17.41 27.80 -0.41
N VAL A 637 16.69 27.76 0.69
CA VAL A 637 15.33 28.29 0.80
C VAL A 637 15.38 29.81 0.99
N THR A 638 14.60 30.52 0.19
CA THR A 638 14.52 32.00 0.17
C THR A 638 13.20 32.53 0.73
N ARG A 639 12.14 31.69 0.76
CA ARG A 639 10.80 32.07 1.22
C ARG A 639 10.08 30.84 1.80
N ALA A 640 9.24 31.04 2.83
CA ALA A 640 8.40 30.00 3.42
C ALA A 640 6.96 30.52 3.57
N VAL A 641 5.99 29.78 3.05
CA VAL A 641 4.58 30.19 2.96
C VAL A 641 3.66 29.06 3.36
N LEU A 642 2.70 29.33 4.24
CA LEU A 642 1.56 28.43 4.47
C LEU A 642 0.65 28.44 3.26
N VAL A 643 0.37 27.28 2.74
CA VAL A 643 -0.51 27.11 1.58
C VAL A 643 -1.59 26.07 1.87
N PRO A 644 -2.81 26.28 1.37
CA PRO A 644 -3.27 27.26 0.38
C PRO A 644 -3.57 28.68 0.93
N GLU A 645 -3.35 28.97 2.21
CA GLU A 645 -3.68 30.25 2.87
C GLU A 645 -2.89 31.44 2.32
N ASN A 646 -1.75 31.19 1.68
CA ASN A 646 -0.81 32.19 1.14
C ASN A 646 -0.31 33.17 2.21
N VAL A 647 0.09 32.62 3.38
CA VAL A 647 0.62 33.37 4.53
C VAL A 647 2.10 33.10 4.69
N GLU A 648 2.94 34.14 4.57
CA GLU A 648 4.37 34.00 4.85
C GLU A 648 4.60 33.74 6.34
N ILE A 649 5.57 32.82 6.62
CA ILE A 649 5.96 32.49 7.98
C ILE A 649 7.44 32.79 8.23
N PRO A 650 7.80 33.17 9.46
CA PRO A 650 9.21 33.31 9.85
C PRO A 650 9.94 31.97 9.74
N PHE A 651 11.13 32.00 9.17
CA PHE A 651 12.02 30.83 9.10
C PHE A 651 13.48 31.22 9.24
N VAL A 652 14.32 30.22 9.55
CA VAL A 652 15.77 30.35 9.53
C VAL A 652 16.33 29.33 8.57
N TYR A 653 17.16 29.75 7.62
CA TYR A 653 17.92 28.83 6.77
C TYR A 653 19.39 28.88 7.14
N GLU A 654 19.93 27.75 7.63
CA GLU A 654 21.31 27.63 8.07
C GLU A 654 21.85 26.22 7.78
N LYS A 655 23.04 26.12 7.21
CA LYS A 655 23.77 24.85 6.96
C LYS A 655 22.93 23.79 6.20
N GLY A 656 22.16 24.22 5.19
CA GLY A 656 21.32 23.32 4.41
C GLY A 656 20.06 22.86 5.12
N ARG A 657 19.66 23.54 6.21
CA ARG A 657 18.44 23.23 6.95
C ARG A 657 17.56 24.47 7.07
N VAL A 658 16.26 24.27 6.88
CA VAL A 658 15.22 25.28 7.08
C VAL A 658 14.46 24.97 8.36
N LYS A 659 14.34 25.97 9.24
CA LYS A 659 13.68 25.85 10.56
C LYS A 659 12.52 26.83 10.63
N PHE A 660 11.36 26.33 11.03
CA PHE A 660 10.17 27.13 11.24
C PHE A 660 9.24 26.49 12.30
N THR A 661 8.24 27.23 12.70
CA THR A 661 7.21 26.78 13.64
C THR A 661 5.82 26.92 12.99
N LEU A 662 5.02 25.89 13.05
CA LEU A 662 3.60 25.97 12.75
C LEU A 662 2.87 26.34 14.02
N GLU A 663 2.27 27.54 14.06
CA GLU A 663 1.49 28.00 15.21
C GLU A 663 0.28 27.09 15.47
N LYS A 664 -0.32 26.55 14.40
CA LYS A 664 -1.44 25.62 14.46
C LYS A 664 -1.35 24.59 13.34
N LEU A 665 -1.47 23.33 13.71
CA LEU A 665 -1.65 22.20 12.78
C LEU A 665 -3.02 21.57 13.04
N HIS A 666 -3.95 21.70 12.09
CA HIS A 666 -5.27 21.09 12.16
C HIS A 666 -5.48 20.16 10.98
N CYS A 667 -5.42 18.87 11.22
CA CYS A 667 -5.41 17.79 10.23
C CYS A 667 -4.19 17.83 9.32
N HIS A 668 -4.09 18.80 8.42
CA HIS A 668 -3.05 18.89 7.40
C HIS A 668 -2.67 20.34 7.13
N GLN A 669 -1.39 20.64 7.16
CA GLN A 669 -0.82 21.90 6.73
C GLN A 669 0.31 21.66 5.73
N MET A 670 0.31 22.45 4.66
CA MET A 670 1.41 22.49 3.71
C MET A 670 2.21 23.76 3.89
N VAL A 671 3.54 23.66 3.70
CA VAL A 671 4.46 24.79 3.66
C VAL A 671 5.22 24.75 2.35
N GLU A 672 5.01 25.77 1.53
CA GLU A 672 5.79 26.04 0.33
C GLU A 672 7.14 26.64 0.73
N LEU A 673 8.23 26.08 0.23
CA LEU A 673 9.60 26.52 0.49
C LEU A 673 10.26 26.82 -0.87
N ASP A 674 10.30 28.08 -1.26
CA ASP A 674 10.90 28.54 -2.54
C ASP A 674 12.42 28.55 -2.46
N TYR A 675 13.10 28.15 -3.58
CA TYR A 675 14.54 28.10 -3.70
C TYR A 675 15.08 28.71 -5.00
#